data_dc058502c99e8358bd6c3aeaea20749e
#
_entry.id   dc058502c99e8358bd6c3aeaea20749e
#
_cell.length_a   1.000
_cell.length_b   1.000
_cell.length_c   1.000
_cell.angle_alpha   90.00
_cell.angle_beta   90.00
_cell.angle_gamma   90.00
#
_symmetry.space_group_name_H-M   'P 1'
#
loop_
_entity.id
_entity.type
_entity.pdbx_description
1 polymer ?
#
loop_
_entity_poly.entity_id
_entity_poly.type
_entity_poly.pdbx_seq_one_letter_code
_entity_poly.pdbx_strand_id
1 'polypeptide(L)'
;MNHLLFALVAAPSDLKIRWCLKSDQELRKCIYLASKAPQLACVKRDGSEECIRAIKEGEADAITLDGGDIYRAGLTNYDLHPIIAEAYGIETCYYAVAVVKKGTGFSFTELRGKKSCHTGLGKSAGWNIPIGTLLSKGWIRWAGIEDRPLEEAVMEFFSASCVPGAPKGSKLCQLCKGDCSRSHKEPYYDYDGAFQLLLLLLLSDILVEKVKYELLCKDGTRKSLDDYKTCHLAKLPAHAVVSRKDPELAHRIFQVLTPLKDLGLFSSEGYSVKNLMFTDSTKNLVLLPKATDSFLYLGAEYMATIFALKKDNASPAINWCAVGHAETAKCDKWSINSFDEKNGFRIECISGQSIEDCIGKIMRKEADAMAVDGGQVYIAGKCGLVPAMVEQYDEGEEHNFDVSAYYAVAVVHKDSGLTWESLKGRTSCHTAVGRTAGWNIPMGLIHQETRDSKYFNESCAPGADPKSSLCALCAGSGKLVGGKEAKCKASSDELYYGYAGALRCMVEGKGEVAFVKHTTVQENADGKGPQWASGLKSADFKLICPGGSAEISSYSTCHLAVVPAHAIVTRPEMRTEVVSVLKEQQVRAVNDFSFKMFQSEDGRNLLFKDSTKCLQEVPPTKSFKEFLGESYVAIMDSLHECTGSISGKTYL
;
A
#
# COMPACT_ATOMS: atom_id res chain seq x y z
N MET A 1 -3.47 23.84 -63.61
CA MET A 1 -2.81 24.52 -62.47
C MET A 1 -3.37 23.91 -61.21
N ASN A 2 -2.67 22.89 -60.66
CA ASN A 2 -3.02 22.21 -59.43
C ASN A 2 -2.21 22.86 -58.30
N HIS A 3 -2.88 23.59 -57.41
CA HIS A 3 -2.28 24.04 -56.15
C HIS A 3 -2.40 22.94 -55.12
N LEU A 4 -1.27 22.24 -54.81
CA LEU A 4 -1.11 21.42 -53.63
C LEU A 4 -0.99 22.38 -52.43
N LEU A 5 -2.02 22.40 -51.56
CA LEU A 5 -1.92 22.96 -50.23
C LEU A 5 -1.16 21.94 -49.35
N PHE A 6 0.10 22.24 -49.03
CA PHE A 6 0.79 21.59 -47.94
C PHE A 6 0.20 22.16 -46.63
N ALA A 7 -0.65 21.36 -45.96
CA ALA A 7 -0.98 21.59 -44.57
C ALA A 7 0.27 21.28 -43.74
N LEU A 8 0.94 22.33 -43.26
CA LEU A 8 1.91 22.21 -42.17
C LEU A 8 1.16 21.68 -40.95
N VAL A 9 1.25 20.36 -40.74
CA VAL A 9 0.91 19.77 -39.44
C VAL A 9 1.97 20.31 -38.48
N ALA A 10 1.59 21.32 -37.69
CA ALA A 10 2.40 21.73 -36.55
C ALA A 10 2.68 20.48 -35.71
N ALA A 11 3.95 20.13 -35.56
CA ALA A 11 4.37 19.10 -34.62
C ALA A 11 3.75 19.40 -33.26
N PRO A 12 3.23 18.40 -32.51
CA PRO A 12 2.69 18.65 -31.19
C PRO A 12 3.75 19.35 -30.37
N SER A 13 3.42 20.55 -29.88
CA SER A 13 4.30 21.34 -29.01
C SER A 13 4.80 20.40 -27.91
N ASP A 14 6.12 20.22 -27.80
CA ASP A 14 6.78 19.44 -26.77
C ASP A 14 6.16 19.79 -25.42
N LEU A 15 5.37 18.88 -24.87
CA LEU A 15 4.75 19.04 -23.56
C LEU A 15 5.89 19.00 -22.54
N LYS A 16 6.36 20.18 -22.14
CA LYS A 16 7.40 20.36 -21.13
C LYS A 16 6.90 19.83 -19.79
N ILE A 17 7.76 19.20 -19.01
CA ILE A 17 7.52 18.86 -17.62
C ILE A 17 7.63 20.12 -16.77
N ARG A 18 6.53 20.54 -16.18
CA ARG A 18 6.45 21.74 -15.33
C ARG A 18 6.74 21.35 -13.88
N TRP A 19 7.99 21.60 -13.47
CA TRP A 19 8.45 21.29 -12.13
C TRP A 19 8.05 22.38 -11.15
N CYS A 20 7.37 22.05 -10.04
CA CYS A 20 6.99 23.01 -9.02
C CYS A 20 8.12 23.24 -8.01
N LEU A 21 8.31 24.50 -7.62
CA LEU A 21 9.44 25.00 -6.84
C LEU A 21 8.96 25.82 -5.66
N LYS A 22 9.54 25.57 -4.48
CA LYS A 22 9.09 26.12 -3.19
C LYS A 22 9.80 27.43 -2.81
N SER A 23 10.84 27.82 -3.54
CA SER A 23 11.65 28.99 -3.17
C SER A 23 12.36 29.61 -4.38
N ASP A 24 12.86 30.84 -4.21
CA ASP A 24 13.68 31.54 -5.24
C ASP A 24 14.99 30.79 -5.53
N GLN A 25 15.57 30.13 -4.53
CA GLN A 25 16.79 29.33 -4.70
C GLN A 25 16.52 28.11 -5.57
N GLU A 26 15.42 27.38 -5.32
CA GLU A 26 14.99 26.29 -6.18
C GLU A 26 14.68 26.76 -7.61
N LEU A 27 14.07 27.95 -7.75
CA LEU A 27 13.80 28.53 -9.07
C LEU A 27 15.10 28.80 -9.85
N ARG A 28 16.13 29.38 -9.21
CA ARG A 28 17.44 29.58 -9.84
C ARG A 28 18.07 28.29 -10.30
N LYS A 29 18.04 27.25 -9.44
CA LYS A 29 18.55 25.90 -9.78
C LYS A 29 17.77 25.29 -10.94
N CYS A 30 16.44 25.36 -10.92
CA CYS A 30 15.61 24.85 -12.00
C CYS A 30 15.89 25.56 -13.33
N ILE A 31 16.00 26.89 -13.34
CA ILE A 31 16.31 27.67 -14.56
C ILE A 31 17.67 27.23 -15.13
N TYR A 32 18.67 27.02 -14.29
CA TYR A 32 19.96 26.47 -14.74
C TYR A 32 19.80 25.09 -15.39
N LEU A 33 19.07 24.15 -14.75
CA LEU A 33 18.82 22.83 -15.30
C LEU A 33 17.99 22.88 -16.58
N ALA A 34 16.97 23.73 -16.65
CA ALA A 34 16.14 23.94 -17.83
C ALA A 34 16.92 24.51 -19.03
N SER A 35 17.99 25.29 -18.78
CA SER A 35 18.90 25.74 -19.85
C SER A 35 19.67 24.59 -20.50
N LYS A 36 19.79 23.46 -19.83
CA LYS A 36 20.47 22.23 -20.31
C LYS A 36 19.46 21.16 -20.79
N ALA A 37 18.22 21.23 -20.31
CA ALA A 37 17.13 20.32 -20.69
C ALA A 37 15.88 21.14 -21.05
N PRO A 38 15.66 21.46 -22.34
CA PRO A 38 14.53 22.29 -22.78
C PRO A 38 13.15 21.70 -22.47
N GLN A 39 13.07 20.40 -22.17
CA GLN A 39 11.84 19.71 -21.77
C GLN A 39 11.44 20.01 -20.32
N LEU A 40 12.30 20.63 -19.51
CA LEU A 40 11.99 21.06 -18.16
C LEU A 40 11.46 22.50 -18.17
N ALA A 41 10.39 22.77 -17.45
CA ALA A 41 9.86 24.12 -17.19
C ALA A 41 9.73 24.33 -15.69
N CYS A 42 9.91 25.57 -15.24
CA CYS A 42 10.00 25.92 -13.83
C CYS A 42 8.75 26.71 -13.41
N VAL A 43 8.01 26.22 -12.42
CA VAL A 43 6.81 26.86 -11.88
C VAL A 43 7.03 27.13 -10.40
N LYS A 44 7.08 28.40 -10.00
CA LYS A 44 7.28 28.76 -8.58
C LYS A 44 5.93 28.89 -7.85
N ARG A 45 5.89 28.40 -6.61
CA ARG A 45 4.82 28.58 -5.64
C ARG A 45 5.40 28.84 -4.24
N ASP A 46 4.55 29.26 -3.29
CA ASP A 46 4.99 29.55 -1.92
C ASP A 46 4.82 28.33 -1.01
N GLY A 47 5.71 27.33 -1.17
CA GLY A 47 5.77 26.13 -0.32
C GLY A 47 5.15 24.89 -0.94
N SER A 48 5.25 23.78 -0.19
CA SER A 48 4.82 22.45 -0.65
C SER A 48 3.32 22.36 -0.91
N GLU A 49 2.50 23.00 -0.08
CA GLU A 49 1.03 22.91 -0.18
C GLU A 49 0.50 23.56 -1.45
N GLU A 50 1.01 24.75 -1.81
CA GLU A 50 0.63 25.40 -3.05
C GLU A 50 1.11 24.63 -4.28
N CYS A 51 2.29 23.97 -4.18
CA CYS A 51 2.75 23.07 -5.23
C CYS A 51 1.84 21.85 -5.39
N ILE A 52 1.42 21.22 -4.30
CA ILE A 52 0.48 20.09 -4.32
C ILE A 52 -0.82 20.52 -5.02
N ARG A 53 -1.36 21.69 -4.68
CA ARG A 53 -2.56 22.27 -5.31
C ARG A 53 -2.34 22.52 -6.80
N ALA A 54 -1.24 23.19 -7.18
CA ALA A 54 -0.91 23.48 -8.57
C ALA A 54 -0.76 22.20 -9.43
N ILE A 55 -0.24 21.09 -8.85
CA ILE A 55 -0.16 19.80 -9.54
C ILE A 55 -1.55 19.20 -9.71
N LYS A 56 -2.40 19.25 -8.69
CA LYS A 56 -3.80 18.80 -8.76
C LYS A 56 -4.57 19.56 -9.86
N GLU A 57 -4.41 20.86 -9.92
CA GLU A 57 -5.10 21.75 -10.87
C GLU A 57 -4.50 21.68 -12.28
N GLY A 58 -3.40 20.96 -12.46
CA GLY A 58 -2.73 20.83 -13.75
C GLY A 58 -1.89 22.06 -14.15
N GLU A 59 -1.56 22.96 -13.22
CA GLU A 59 -0.68 24.12 -13.45
C GLU A 59 0.81 23.74 -13.34
N ALA A 60 1.12 22.69 -12.60
CA ALA A 60 2.42 22.02 -12.53
C ALA A 60 2.27 20.52 -12.71
N ASP A 61 3.38 19.78 -12.87
CA ASP A 61 3.34 18.35 -13.14
C ASP A 61 3.95 17.51 -12.01
N ALA A 62 4.98 18.02 -11.34
CA ALA A 62 5.71 17.27 -10.33
C ALA A 62 6.43 18.14 -9.31
N ILE A 63 6.68 17.55 -8.14
CA ILE A 63 7.52 18.09 -7.06
C ILE A 63 8.11 16.93 -6.25
N THR A 64 9.28 17.11 -5.64
CA THR A 64 9.80 16.19 -4.61
C THR A 64 9.31 16.58 -3.23
N LEU A 65 8.77 15.61 -2.50
CA LEU A 65 8.17 15.79 -1.17
C LEU A 65 8.76 14.82 -0.15
N ASP A 66 8.76 15.22 1.13
CA ASP A 66 9.00 14.32 2.24
C ASP A 66 7.73 13.54 2.61
N GLY A 67 7.86 12.50 3.47
CA GLY A 67 6.76 11.62 3.79
C GLY A 67 5.52 12.32 4.37
N GLY A 68 5.68 13.40 5.15
CA GLY A 68 4.55 14.15 5.68
C GLY A 68 3.76 14.89 4.61
N ASP A 69 4.44 15.44 3.63
CA ASP A 69 3.81 16.10 2.48
C ASP A 69 3.30 15.07 1.46
N ILE A 70 3.96 13.88 1.31
CA ILE A 70 3.46 12.75 0.50
C ILE A 70 2.12 12.27 1.07
N TYR A 71 2.02 12.11 2.40
CA TYR A 71 0.75 11.79 3.06
C TYR A 71 -0.35 12.80 2.70
N ARG A 72 -0.06 14.10 2.85
CA ARG A 72 -1.00 15.18 2.53
C ARG A 72 -1.43 15.17 1.07
N ALA A 73 -0.48 15.00 0.15
CA ALA A 73 -0.72 14.93 -1.28
C ALA A 73 -1.60 13.73 -1.69
N GLY A 74 -1.55 12.63 -0.94
CA GLY A 74 -2.36 11.44 -1.15
C GLY A 74 -3.79 11.51 -0.63
N LEU A 75 -4.14 12.53 0.18
CA LEU A 75 -5.52 12.69 0.67
C LEU A 75 -6.49 12.92 -0.50
N THR A 76 -7.75 12.51 -0.31
CA THR A 76 -8.82 12.54 -1.32
C THR A 76 -8.98 13.88 -2.02
N ASN A 77 -8.69 14.98 -1.32
CA ASN A 77 -8.75 16.34 -1.87
C ASN A 77 -7.74 16.57 -3.01
N TYR A 78 -6.58 15.92 -2.97
CA TYR A 78 -5.51 16.08 -3.95
C TYR A 78 -5.36 14.86 -4.86
N ASP A 79 -5.42 13.65 -4.30
CA ASP A 79 -5.29 12.36 -5.02
C ASP A 79 -4.03 12.29 -5.89
N LEU A 80 -2.91 12.75 -5.34
CA LEU A 80 -1.60 12.69 -6.00
C LEU A 80 -0.82 11.47 -5.52
N HIS A 81 0.08 10.97 -6.37
CA HIS A 81 0.79 9.73 -6.13
C HIS A 81 2.31 9.92 -6.19
N PRO A 82 3.10 9.25 -5.33
CA PRO A 82 4.53 9.14 -5.51
C PRO A 82 4.82 8.27 -6.73
N ILE A 83 5.66 8.77 -7.62
CA ILE A 83 5.98 8.14 -8.90
C ILE A 83 7.46 7.74 -9.01
N ILE A 84 8.35 8.43 -8.31
CA ILE A 84 9.80 8.22 -8.34
C ILE A 84 10.34 8.43 -6.93
N ALA A 85 11.06 7.45 -6.37
CA ALA A 85 11.73 7.57 -5.08
C ALA A 85 13.17 8.06 -5.23
N GLU A 86 13.65 8.86 -4.27
CA GLU A 86 15.08 9.11 -4.10
C GLU A 86 15.78 7.88 -3.55
N ALA A 87 17.01 7.61 -4.00
CA ALA A 87 17.87 6.56 -3.45
C ALA A 87 19.16 7.17 -2.91
N TYR A 88 19.47 6.89 -1.64
CA TYR A 88 20.64 7.42 -0.92
C TYR A 88 21.83 6.45 -0.94
N GLY A 89 21.88 5.57 -1.91
CA GLY A 89 22.81 4.49 -2.12
C GLY A 89 22.05 3.33 -2.74
N ILE A 90 22.13 2.18 -2.11
CA ILE A 90 21.31 1.00 -2.47
C ILE A 90 19.92 1.02 -1.82
N GLU A 91 19.68 1.87 -0.83
CA GLU A 91 18.44 1.95 -0.07
C GLU A 91 17.59 3.16 -0.50
N THR A 92 16.27 2.95 -0.59
CA THR A 92 15.24 3.98 -0.80
C THR A 92 14.58 4.34 0.54
N CYS A 93 15.39 4.51 1.57
CA CYS A 93 14.94 4.85 2.92
C CYS A 93 15.99 5.67 3.66
N TYR A 94 15.58 6.34 4.75
CA TYR A 94 16.46 7.03 5.68
C TYR A 94 15.98 6.85 7.13
N TYR A 95 16.75 7.34 8.11
CA TYR A 95 16.49 7.09 9.52
C TYR A 95 16.22 8.41 10.25
N ALA A 96 15.08 8.49 10.95
CA ALA A 96 14.81 9.56 11.89
C ALA A 96 15.58 9.32 13.18
N VAL A 97 16.40 10.27 13.57
CA VAL A 97 17.27 10.17 14.77
C VAL A 97 17.09 11.38 15.67
N ALA A 98 17.26 11.18 16.98
CA ALA A 98 17.39 12.24 17.94
C ALA A 98 18.88 12.48 18.23
N VAL A 99 19.38 13.68 17.91
CA VAL A 99 20.80 14.05 18.06
C VAL A 99 20.95 15.03 19.20
N VAL A 100 21.95 14.79 20.05
CA VAL A 100 22.34 15.69 21.14
C VAL A 100 23.84 15.90 21.17
N LYS A 101 24.29 16.94 21.87
CA LYS A 101 25.71 17.11 22.17
C LYS A 101 26.17 16.06 23.19
N LYS A 102 27.35 15.53 22.96
CA LYS A 102 28.02 14.61 23.92
C LYS A 102 28.16 15.27 25.27
N GLY A 103 27.87 14.50 26.32
CA GLY A 103 27.99 14.98 27.72
C GLY A 103 26.78 15.78 28.22
N THR A 104 25.65 15.87 27.50
CA THR A 104 24.45 16.58 27.99
C THR A 104 23.72 15.91 29.17
N GLY A 105 24.07 14.69 29.53
CA GLY A 105 23.64 14.04 30.77
C GLY A 105 22.17 13.60 30.86
N PHE A 106 21.38 13.64 29.78
CA PHE A 106 19.98 13.18 29.76
C PHE A 106 19.73 12.17 28.66
N SER A 107 18.79 11.25 28.88
CA SER A 107 18.38 10.23 27.92
C SER A 107 17.14 10.67 27.09
N PHE A 108 16.71 9.84 26.13
CA PHE A 108 15.49 10.06 25.35
C PHE A 108 14.24 10.11 26.26
N THR A 109 14.25 9.40 27.39
CA THR A 109 13.14 9.36 28.35
C THR A 109 13.04 10.64 29.21
N GLU A 110 14.06 11.50 29.18
CA GLU A 110 14.18 12.71 30.02
C GLU A 110 14.06 14.02 29.19
N LEU A 111 13.40 13.96 28.03
CA LEU A 111 13.25 15.11 27.13
C LEU A 111 12.27 16.18 27.63
N ARG A 112 11.39 15.87 28.59
CA ARG A 112 10.44 16.85 29.15
C ARG A 112 11.20 18.06 29.74
N GLY A 113 10.76 19.26 29.36
CA GLY A 113 11.36 20.51 29.80
C GLY A 113 12.68 20.88 29.09
N LYS A 114 13.16 20.06 28.14
CA LYS A 114 14.35 20.40 27.34
C LYS A 114 13.98 21.34 26.20
N LYS A 115 14.98 21.98 25.58
CA LYS A 115 14.85 22.74 24.34
C LYS A 115 14.90 21.78 23.14
N SER A 116 14.15 22.06 22.07
CA SER A 116 14.11 21.20 20.88
C SER A 116 14.23 21.96 19.57
N CYS A 117 14.81 21.30 18.57
CA CYS A 117 15.00 21.80 17.22
C CYS A 117 14.33 20.82 16.24
N HIS A 118 13.47 21.33 15.39
CA HIS A 118 12.68 20.53 14.44
C HIS A 118 12.89 21.02 13.00
N THR A 119 12.85 20.11 12.04
CA THR A 119 13.04 20.47 10.63
C THR A 119 11.86 21.26 10.04
N GLY A 120 10.70 21.16 10.66
CA GLY A 120 9.47 21.87 10.31
C GLY A 120 8.22 21.09 10.70
N LEU A 121 7.15 21.81 10.97
CA LEU A 121 5.85 21.25 11.34
C LEU A 121 5.35 20.29 10.25
N GLY A 122 4.96 19.08 10.64
CA GLY A 122 4.45 18.04 9.72
C GLY A 122 5.53 17.33 8.89
N LYS A 123 6.84 17.66 9.01
CA LYS A 123 7.91 16.90 8.35
C LYS A 123 8.19 15.60 9.08
N SER A 124 8.51 14.54 8.32
CA SER A 124 8.61 13.17 8.82
C SER A 124 9.60 13.01 9.96
N ALA A 125 10.90 13.17 9.70
CA ALA A 125 11.94 12.90 10.69
C ALA A 125 12.01 13.95 11.81
N GLY A 126 11.68 15.21 11.50
CA GLY A 126 11.84 16.31 12.45
C GLY A 126 10.60 16.62 13.29
N TRP A 127 9.42 16.12 12.92
CA TRP A 127 8.18 16.37 13.65
C TRP A 127 7.34 15.11 13.85
N ASN A 128 6.87 14.48 12.77
CA ASN A 128 5.89 13.40 12.86
C ASN A 128 6.43 12.21 13.70
N ILE A 129 7.62 11.75 13.41
CA ILE A 129 8.23 10.62 14.12
C ILE A 129 8.58 10.95 15.58
N PRO A 130 9.31 12.03 15.90
CA PRO A 130 9.62 12.31 17.29
C PRO A 130 8.38 12.58 18.14
N ILE A 131 7.43 13.39 17.66
CA ILE A 131 6.21 13.70 18.41
C ILE A 131 5.30 12.47 18.54
N GLY A 132 5.12 11.71 17.46
CA GLY A 132 4.37 10.43 17.48
C GLY A 132 5.00 9.41 18.44
N THR A 133 6.33 9.34 18.52
CA THR A 133 7.03 8.49 19.50
C THR A 133 6.75 8.93 20.93
N LEU A 134 6.79 10.24 21.22
CA LEU A 134 6.51 10.78 22.54
C LEU A 134 5.05 10.55 22.97
N LEU A 135 4.10 10.66 22.03
CA LEU A 135 2.67 10.35 22.23
C LEU A 135 2.46 8.87 22.52
N SER A 136 3.03 7.98 21.68
CA SER A 136 2.88 6.53 21.83
C SER A 136 3.44 5.99 23.15
N LYS A 137 4.45 6.68 23.71
CA LYS A 137 5.00 6.38 25.05
C LYS A 137 4.19 7.03 26.20
N GLY A 138 3.15 7.81 25.89
CA GLY A 138 2.35 8.53 26.89
C GLY A 138 3.09 9.68 27.58
N TRP A 139 4.24 10.10 27.04
CA TRP A 139 5.03 11.19 27.64
C TRP A 139 4.48 12.57 27.27
N ILE A 140 3.90 12.73 26.11
CA ILE A 140 3.01 13.85 25.80
C ILE A 140 1.57 13.36 26.06
N ARG A 141 0.84 14.05 26.92
CA ARG A 141 -0.58 13.80 27.20
C ARG A 141 -1.43 14.68 26.30
N TRP A 142 -2.19 14.04 25.45
CA TRP A 142 -3.08 14.71 24.51
C TRP A 142 -4.32 13.84 24.27
N ALA A 143 -5.50 14.40 24.42
CA ALA A 143 -6.76 13.68 24.33
C ALA A 143 -7.30 13.58 22.89
N GLY A 144 -6.79 14.38 21.98
CA GLY A 144 -7.19 14.42 20.57
C GLY A 144 -7.44 15.83 20.07
N ILE A 145 -7.68 15.96 18.77
CA ILE A 145 -7.86 17.26 18.10
C ILE A 145 -9.10 18.01 18.58
N GLU A 146 -10.12 17.28 19.07
CA GLU A 146 -11.34 17.86 19.62
C GLU A 146 -11.16 18.49 21.01
N ASP A 147 -10.12 18.03 21.76
CA ASP A 147 -9.79 18.64 23.05
C ASP A 147 -8.98 19.93 22.85
N ARG A 148 -7.87 19.82 22.11
CA ARG A 148 -6.98 20.95 21.77
C ARG A 148 -6.04 20.60 20.61
N PRO A 149 -5.45 21.62 19.92
CA PRO A 149 -4.40 21.37 18.94
C PRO A 149 -3.22 20.62 19.54
N LEU A 150 -2.63 19.68 18.79
CA LEU A 150 -1.46 18.91 19.23
C LEU A 150 -0.28 19.81 19.61
N GLU A 151 -0.11 20.91 18.89
CA GLU A 151 0.93 21.90 19.11
C GLU A 151 0.92 22.45 20.54
N GLU A 152 -0.25 22.61 21.15
CA GLU A 152 -0.38 23.05 22.54
C GLU A 152 0.16 22.02 23.53
N ALA A 153 -0.14 20.74 23.32
CA ALA A 153 0.39 19.65 24.14
C ALA A 153 1.93 19.54 24.01
N VAL A 154 2.47 19.80 22.83
CA VAL A 154 3.92 19.83 22.59
C VAL A 154 4.58 21.05 23.26
N MET A 155 3.92 22.22 23.28
CA MET A 155 4.38 23.42 24.01
C MET A 155 4.47 23.21 25.53
N GLU A 156 3.65 22.34 26.09
CA GLU A 156 3.72 21.95 27.50
C GLU A 156 4.87 20.96 27.78
N PHE A 157 5.27 20.21 26.78
CA PHE A 157 6.32 19.19 26.92
C PHE A 157 7.73 19.78 26.87
N PHE A 158 8.03 20.63 25.87
CA PHE A 158 9.32 21.29 25.73
C PHE A 158 9.33 22.66 26.40
N SER A 159 10.50 23.08 26.93
CA SER A 159 10.64 24.42 27.53
C SER A 159 10.62 25.55 26.50
N ALA A 160 11.24 25.32 25.35
CA ALA A 160 11.25 26.20 24.17
C ALA A 160 11.62 25.40 22.92
N SER A 161 11.14 25.81 21.75
CA SER A 161 11.41 25.10 20.50
C SER A 161 11.62 26.04 19.32
N CYS A 162 12.24 25.53 18.24
CA CYS A 162 12.04 26.05 16.90
C CYS A 162 11.42 24.95 16.04
N VAL A 163 10.17 25.20 15.63
CA VAL A 163 9.38 24.34 14.74
C VAL A 163 8.91 25.21 13.57
N PRO A 164 9.69 25.34 12.51
CA PRO A 164 9.28 26.15 11.36
C PRO A 164 7.92 25.70 10.80
N GLY A 165 6.99 26.64 10.66
CA GLY A 165 5.60 26.39 10.28
C GLY A 165 4.61 26.29 11.45
N ALA A 166 5.08 26.34 12.70
CA ALA A 166 4.21 26.46 13.86
C ALA A 166 3.57 27.87 13.94
N PRO A 167 2.49 28.04 14.74
CA PRO A 167 1.84 29.34 14.92
C PRO A 167 2.84 30.41 15.37
N LYS A 168 2.90 31.53 14.65
CA LYS A 168 3.81 32.66 14.96
C LYS A 168 3.55 33.17 16.37
N GLY A 169 4.62 33.50 17.09
CA GLY A 169 4.54 33.97 18.48
C GLY A 169 4.33 32.87 19.52
N SER A 170 4.12 31.63 19.09
CA SER A 170 4.02 30.50 20.01
C SER A 170 5.38 30.08 20.59
N LYS A 171 5.35 29.30 21.66
CA LYS A 171 6.54 28.71 22.29
C LYS A 171 7.33 27.80 21.33
N LEU A 172 6.66 27.25 20.30
CA LEU A 172 7.28 26.45 19.24
C LEU A 172 8.12 27.27 18.26
N CYS A 173 7.94 28.59 18.20
CA CYS A 173 8.74 29.51 17.39
C CYS A 173 9.80 30.28 18.19
N GLN A 174 9.87 30.06 19.50
CA GLN A 174 10.67 30.91 20.42
C GLN A 174 12.18 30.87 20.12
N LEU A 175 12.69 29.76 19.62
CA LEU A 175 14.10 29.57 19.29
C LEU A 175 14.40 29.79 17.81
N CYS A 176 13.40 30.05 16.98
CA CYS A 176 13.58 30.35 15.57
C CYS A 176 14.24 31.73 15.40
N LYS A 177 15.06 31.90 14.35
CA LYS A 177 15.82 33.12 14.10
C LYS A 177 15.11 34.09 13.14
N GLY A 178 14.38 33.52 12.20
CA GLY A 178 13.66 34.27 11.16
C GLY A 178 12.18 34.45 11.50
N ASP A 179 11.32 34.19 10.55
CA ASP A 179 9.88 34.40 10.66
C ASP A 179 9.10 33.17 11.09
N CYS A 180 9.81 32.09 11.46
CA CYS A 180 9.24 30.77 11.78
C CYS A 180 8.40 30.17 10.66
N SER A 181 8.56 30.61 9.41
CA SER A 181 7.85 30.01 8.28
C SER A 181 8.41 28.63 7.92
N ARG A 182 7.58 27.78 7.33
CA ARG A 182 7.97 26.45 6.82
C ARG A 182 8.69 26.59 5.47
N SER A 183 9.71 27.44 5.43
CA SER A 183 10.49 27.78 4.23
C SER A 183 11.89 28.27 4.63
N HIS A 184 12.78 28.41 3.66
CA HIS A 184 14.13 28.96 3.87
C HIS A 184 14.17 30.48 4.22
N LYS A 185 13.02 31.13 4.42
CA LYS A 185 12.93 32.45 5.10
C LYS A 185 13.24 32.31 6.59
N GLU A 186 12.99 31.13 7.16
CA GLU A 186 13.48 30.72 8.48
C GLU A 186 14.83 30.01 8.34
N PRO A 187 15.96 30.58 8.83
CA PRO A 187 17.29 29.96 8.72
C PRO A 187 17.39 28.56 9.35
N TYR A 188 16.53 28.26 10.34
CA TYR A 188 16.53 26.97 11.03
C TYR A 188 15.55 25.96 10.42
N TYR A 189 15.00 26.26 9.27
CA TYR A 189 14.17 25.33 8.51
C TYR A 189 15.01 24.21 7.87
N ASP A 190 14.41 23.02 7.74
CA ASP A 190 14.95 21.78 7.17
C ASP A 190 16.10 21.16 7.99
N TYR A 191 16.74 20.12 7.46
CA TYR A 191 17.73 19.29 8.19
C TYR A 191 18.94 20.13 8.61
N ASP A 192 19.54 20.85 7.70
CA ASP A 192 20.71 21.70 7.99
C ASP A 192 20.37 22.83 8.94
N GLY A 193 19.20 23.46 8.76
CA GLY A 193 18.75 24.55 9.65
C GLY A 193 18.51 24.08 11.09
N ALA A 194 17.81 22.96 11.26
CA ALA A 194 17.58 22.36 12.59
C ALA A 194 18.90 21.97 13.26
N PHE A 195 19.85 21.42 12.51
CA PHE A 195 21.17 21.08 13.02
C PHE A 195 22.01 22.34 13.34
N GLN A 196 21.92 23.39 12.53
CA GLN A 196 22.56 24.68 12.79
C GLN A 196 22.07 25.31 14.09
N LEU A 197 20.77 25.24 14.40
CA LEU A 197 20.24 25.68 15.68
C LEU A 197 20.82 24.87 16.84
N LEU A 198 20.93 23.56 16.70
CA LEU A 198 21.56 22.69 17.71
C LEU A 198 23.02 23.10 17.98
N LEU A 199 23.77 23.53 16.94
CA LEU A 199 25.12 24.05 17.08
C LEU A 199 25.15 25.37 17.87
N LEU A 200 24.27 26.31 17.55
CA LEU A 200 24.24 27.66 18.13
C LEU A 200 23.76 27.71 19.59
N LEU A 201 22.86 26.81 19.98
CA LEU A 201 22.43 26.70 21.39
C LEU A 201 23.58 26.38 22.36
N LEU A 202 24.80 26.16 21.86
CA LEU A 202 25.91 25.58 22.59
C LEU A 202 27.20 26.42 22.57
N LEU A 203 27.19 27.66 22.07
CA LEU A 203 28.32 28.61 22.11
C LEU A 203 29.72 27.97 21.87
N SER A 204 29.95 27.33 20.74
CA SER A 204 31.29 26.85 20.40
C SER A 204 31.51 26.60 18.90
N ASP A 205 32.67 27.00 18.47
CA ASP A 205 33.39 26.92 17.21
C ASP A 205 32.82 26.13 16.01
N ILE A 206 32.97 26.73 14.86
CA ILE A 206 32.40 26.50 13.52
C ILE A 206 32.80 25.17 12.86
N LEU A 207 33.66 24.35 13.48
CA LEU A 207 34.03 23.04 12.96
C LEU A 207 33.12 21.95 13.52
N VAL A 208 32.24 21.40 12.68
CA VAL A 208 31.36 20.26 13.02
C VAL A 208 32.20 18.98 13.13
N GLU A 209 32.75 18.73 14.30
CA GLU A 209 33.37 17.45 14.60
C GLU A 209 32.29 16.43 15.00
N LYS A 210 32.08 15.42 14.19
CA LYS A 210 31.14 14.30 14.41
C LYS A 210 31.23 13.71 15.81
N VAL A 211 32.42 13.66 16.38
CA VAL A 211 32.71 13.11 17.74
C VAL A 211 32.11 13.92 18.89
N LYS A 212 31.63 15.14 18.63
CA LYS A 212 31.00 16.01 19.65
C LYS A 212 29.51 15.70 19.86
N TYR A 213 28.91 14.81 19.07
CA TYR A 213 27.49 14.49 19.09
C TYR A 213 27.26 13.01 19.32
N GLU A 214 26.09 12.67 19.82
CA GLU A 214 25.60 11.30 20.04
C GLU A 214 24.10 11.21 19.75
N LEU A 215 23.66 9.97 19.53
CA LEU A 215 22.26 9.62 19.34
C LEU A 215 21.60 9.31 20.69
N LEU A 216 20.37 9.77 20.87
CA LEU A 216 19.47 9.28 21.91
C LEU A 216 18.59 8.17 21.36
N CYS A 217 18.73 6.96 21.92
CA CYS A 217 17.95 5.79 21.50
C CYS A 217 16.65 5.69 22.29
N LYS A 218 15.62 5.07 21.69
CA LYS A 218 14.30 4.87 22.33
C LYS A 218 14.32 4.05 23.62
N ASP A 219 15.36 3.23 23.81
CA ASP A 219 15.60 2.41 24.99
C ASP A 219 16.29 3.18 26.15
N GLY A 220 16.53 4.47 25.96
CA GLY A 220 17.21 5.33 26.92
C GLY A 220 18.74 5.29 26.82
N THR A 221 19.32 4.45 25.96
CA THR A 221 20.78 4.40 25.76
C THR A 221 21.24 5.54 24.85
N ARG A 222 22.55 5.76 24.80
CA ARG A 222 23.23 6.71 23.94
C ARG A 222 24.23 5.99 23.05
N LYS A 223 24.31 6.35 21.77
CA LYS A 223 25.22 5.72 20.82
C LYS A 223 25.92 6.74 19.92
N SER A 224 26.99 6.31 19.28
CA SER A 224 27.67 7.11 18.24
C SER A 224 26.71 7.43 17.08
N LEU A 225 26.98 8.52 16.37
CA LEU A 225 26.23 8.87 15.15
C LEU A 225 26.34 7.77 14.07
N ASP A 226 27.36 6.92 14.09
CA ASP A 226 27.54 5.81 13.16
C ASP A 226 26.61 4.63 13.43
N ASP A 227 26.08 4.55 14.66
CA ASP A 227 25.18 3.48 15.09
C ASP A 227 23.69 3.75 14.76
N TYR A 228 23.39 4.69 13.87
CA TYR A 228 22.03 5.11 13.54
C TYR A 228 21.11 3.96 13.10
N LYS A 229 21.67 2.91 12.49
CA LYS A 229 20.88 1.72 12.07
C LYS A 229 20.30 0.94 13.26
N THR A 230 20.92 1.03 14.42
CA THR A 230 20.47 0.37 15.67
C THR A 230 19.94 1.36 16.71
N CYS A 231 20.13 2.67 16.49
CA CYS A 231 19.70 3.75 17.37
C CYS A 231 18.98 4.85 16.57
N HIS A 232 17.74 4.58 16.22
CA HIS A 232 16.87 5.51 15.51
C HIS A 232 15.45 5.49 16.07
N LEU A 233 14.67 6.50 15.78
CA LEU A 233 13.27 6.58 16.15
C LEU A 233 12.39 5.80 15.16
N ALA A 234 12.68 5.90 13.86
CA ALA A 234 12.04 5.11 12.82
C ALA A 234 12.92 5.02 11.56
N LYS A 235 12.73 3.96 10.77
CA LYS A 235 13.19 3.85 9.40
C LYS A 235 12.07 4.39 8.51
N LEU A 236 12.38 5.31 7.62
CA LEU A 236 11.43 6.07 6.82
C LEU A 236 11.63 5.83 5.33
N PRO A 237 10.56 5.80 4.51
CA PRO A 237 10.70 5.83 3.06
C PRO A 237 11.39 7.13 2.64
N ALA A 238 12.16 7.07 1.54
CA ALA A 238 12.85 8.22 0.99
C ALA A 238 11.89 9.35 0.60
N HIS A 239 12.41 10.52 0.31
CA HIS A 239 11.64 11.54 -0.38
C HIS A 239 11.23 11.01 -1.76
N ALA A 240 10.10 11.44 -2.28
CA ALA A 240 9.62 11.00 -3.58
C ALA A 240 9.07 12.14 -4.44
N VAL A 241 9.24 11.99 -5.73
CA VAL A 241 8.55 12.83 -6.72
C VAL A 241 7.08 12.44 -6.74
N VAL A 242 6.22 13.43 -6.57
CA VAL A 242 4.76 13.27 -6.55
C VAL A 242 4.17 13.95 -7.78
N SER A 243 3.18 13.29 -8.39
CA SER A 243 2.48 13.75 -9.58
C SER A 243 1.03 13.25 -9.59
N ARG A 244 0.25 13.65 -10.60
CA ARG A 244 -1.07 13.08 -10.89
C ARG A 244 -0.94 11.61 -11.28
N LYS A 245 -2.00 10.83 -11.08
CA LYS A 245 -2.09 9.40 -11.42
C LYS A 245 -2.15 9.19 -12.94
N ASP A 246 -1.02 9.40 -13.60
CA ASP A 246 -0.82 9.23 -15.02
C ASP A 246 0.51 8.51 -15.28
N PRO A 247 0.47 7.21 -15.68
CA PRO A 247 1.68 6.43 -15.92
C PRO A 247 2.56 6.95 -17.06
N GLU A 248 1.97 7.60 -18.07
CA GLU A 248 2.74 8.17 -19.18
C GLU A 248 3.45 9.44 -18.74
N LEU A 249 2.77 10.27 -17.95
CA LEU A 249 3.39 11.44 -17.32
C LEU A 249 4.52 11.04 -16.38
N ALA A 250 4.31 10.02 -15.54
CA ALA A 250 5.35 9.49 -14.64
C ALA A 250 6.60 9.03 -15.39
N HIS A 251 6.41 8.29 -16.49
CA HIS A 251 7.54 7.84 -17.32
C HIS A 251 8.27 9.00 -17.99
N ARG A 252 7.55 9.99 -18.53
CA ARG A 252 8.14 11.20 -19.11
C ARG A 252 8.93 12.00 -18.08
N ILE A 253 8.39 12.18 -16.87
CA ILE A 253 9.09 12.86 -15.77
C ILE A 253 10.42 12.14 -15.48
N PHE A 254 10.38 10.81 -15.37
CA PHE A 254 11.60 10.01 -15.12
C PHE A 254 12.63 10.16 -16.24
N GLN A 255 12.20 10.14 -17.50
CA GLN A 255 13.08 10.33 -18.66
C GLN A 255 13.73 11.72 -18.70
N VAL A 256 12.99 12.77 -18.32
CA VAL A 256 13.53 14.15 -18.27
C VAL A 256 14.50 14.33 -17.11
N LEU A 257 14.25 13.72 -15.95
CA LEU A 257 15.10 13.89 -14.77
C LEU A 257 16.40 13.07 -14.83
N THR A 258 16.36 11.87 -15.42
CA THR A 258 17.48 10.93 -15.40
C THR A 258 18.78 11.53 -15.97
N PRO A 259 18.79 12.22 -17.14
CA PRO A 259 20.00 12.83 -17.69
C PRO A 259 20.50 14.03 -16.86
N LEU A 260 19.63 14.67 -16.06
CA LEU A 260 20.00 15.84 -15.25
C LEU A 260 20.83 15.47 -14.02
N LYS A 261 20.92 14.21 -13.67
CA LYS A 261 21.76 13.70 -12.58
C LYS A 261 23.21 14.19 -12.72
N ASP A 262 23.79 14.04 -13.90
CA ASP A 262 25.17 14.41 -14.20
C ASP A 262 25.36 15.94 -14.37
N LEU A 263 24.25 16.70 -14.38
CA LEU A 263 24.22 18.16 -14.47
C LEU A 263 23.96 18.85 -13.12
N GLY A 264 24.11 18.13 -12.01
CA GLY A 264 23.97 18.66 -10.66
C GLY A 264 22.53 18.68 -10.13
N LEU A 265 21.63 17.82 -10.65
CA LEU A 265 20.25 17.69 -10.15
C LEU A 265 20.19 17.50 -8.63
N PHE A 266 21.10 16.71 -8.06
CA PHE A 266 21.15 16.40 -6.62
C PHE A 266 22.16 17.28 -5.84
N SER A 267 22.79 18.27 -6.47
CA SER A 267 23.75 19.15 -5.79
C SER A 267 23.15 20.54 -5.58
N SER A 268 23.28 21.05 -4.36
CA SER A 268 23.00 22.44 -4.03
C SER A 268 24.27 23.26 -3.84
N GLU A 269 25.40 22.78 -4.35
CA GLU A 269 26.68 23.51 -4.34
C GLU A 269 26.57 24.83 -5.11
N GLY A 270 27.10 25.89 -4.54
CA GLY A 270 26.99 27.24 -5.10
C GLY A 270 25.72 28.02 -4.74
N TYR A 271 24.79 27.39 -4.00
CA TYR A 271 23.60 28.03 -3.43
C TYR A 271 23.77 28.26 -1.92
N SER A 272 23.02 29.24 -1.38
CA SER A 272 23.10 29.59 0.04
C SER A 272 22.38 28.59 0.98
N VAL A 273 21.61 27.64 0.42
CA VAL A 273 20.86 26.62 1.16
C VAL A 273 21.04 25.27 0.48
N LYS A 274 20.85 24.19 1.24
CA LYS A 274 20.97 22.81 0.77
C LYS A 274 19.62 22.19 0.41
N ASN A 275 19.68 20.98 -0.16
CA ASN A 275 18.52 20.15 -0.48
C ASN A 275 17.52 20.85 -1.42
N LEU A 276 18.01 21.60 -2.39
CA LEU A 276 17.18 22.29 -3.38
C LEU A 276 16.64 21.31 -4.42
N MET A 277 15.33 21.28 -4.59
CA MET A 277 14.57 20.36 -5.45
C MET A 277 14.65 18.89 -4.98
N PHE A 278 15.84 18.39 -4.70
CA PHE A 278 16.14 17.04 -4.21
C PHE A 278 17.08 17.12 -3.01
N THR A 279 17.14 16.04 -2.23
CA THR A 279 18.11 15.93 -1.14
C THR A 279 19.52 15.80 -1.71
N ASP A 280 20.49 16.58 -1.19
CA ASP A 280 21.89 16.55 -1.68
C ASP A 280 22.56 15.18 -1.48
N SER A 281 22.05 14.34 -0.59
CA SER A 281 22.50 12.96 -0.39
C SER A 281 22.00 11.97 -1.42
N THR A 282 21.07 12.36 -2.30
CA THR A 282 20.52 11.49 -3.35
C THR A 282 21.60 11.06 -4.32
N LYS A 283 21.62 9.77 -4.65
CA LYS A 283 22.56 9.16 -5.59
C LYS A 283 21.88 8.71 -6.87
N ASN A 284 20.61 8.33 -6.79
CA ASN A 284 19.83 7.87 -7.93
C ASN A 284 18.33 8.10 -7.73
N LEU A 285 17.58 7.92 -8.81
CA LEU A 285 16.12 7.91 -8.83
C LEU A 285 15.62 6.52 -9.17
N VAL A 286 14.58 6.08 -8.49
CA VAL A 286 13.93 4.76 -8.69
C VAL A 286 12.48 4.99 -9.07
N LEU A 287 12.11 4.56 -10.28
CA LEU A 287 10.72 4.61 -10.73
C LEU A 287 9.88 3.65 -9.89
N LEU A 288 8.79 4.13 -9.32
CA LEU A 288 7.89 3.34 -8.48
C LEU A 288 6.89 2.54 -9.34
N PRO A 289 6.38 1.41 -8.84
CA PRO A 289 5.31 0.65 -9.49
C PRO A 289 4.07 1.52 -9.72
N LYS A 290 3.36 1.31 -10.85
CA LYS A 290 2.20 2.11 -11.26
C LYS A 290 1.04 2.14 -10.26
N ALA A 291 0.92 1.10 -9.43
CA ALA A 291 -0.11 0.96 -8.41
C ALA A 291 0.28 1.55 -7.05
N THR A 292 1.47 2.15 -6.92
CA THR A 292 1.92 2.72 -5.66
C THR A 292 1.16 4.02 -5.37
N ASP A 293 0.31 4.00 -4.34
CA ASP A 293 -0.26 5.21 -3.79
C ASP A 293 0.61 5.76 -2.63
N SER A 294 0.27 6.96 -2.15
CA SER A 294 1.02 7.63 -1.09
C SER A 294 1.09 6.82 0.21
N PHE A 295 0.05 6.06 0.53
CA PHE A 295 -0.07 5.34 1.80
C PHE A 295 0.68 4.02 1.74
N LEU A 296 0.60 3.30 0.62
CA LEU A 296 1.42 2.12 0.35
C LEU A 296 2.92 2.47 0.36
N TYR A 297 3.27 3.62 -0.23
CA TYR A 297 4.65 4.11 -0.23
C TYR A 297 5.18 4.41 1.17
N LEU A 298 4.37 5.08 1.99
CA LEU A 298 4.75 5.49 3.35
C LEU A 298 4.86 4.30 4.31
N GLY A 299 4.05 3.26 4.07
CA GLY A 299 4.03 2.06 4.90
C GLY A 299 3.34 2.24 6.25
N ALA A 300 3.02 1.14 6.88
CA ALA A 300 2.16 1.12 8.05
C ALA A 300 2.75 1.74 9.30
N GLU A 301 4.03 1.54 9.57
CA GLU A 301 4.67 2.12 10.76
C GLU A 301 4.58 3.65 10.73
N TYR A 302 4.82 4.24 9.55
CA TYR A 302 4.68 5.67 9.37
C TYR A 302 3.23 6.12 9.47
N MET A 303 2.30 5.37 8.85
CA MET A 303 0.87 5.68 8.88
C MET A 303 0.30 5.59 10.30
N ALA A 304 0.69 4.59 11.10
CA ALA A 304 0.33 4.50 12.51
C ALA A 304 0.80 5.73 13.30
N THR A 305 2.00 6.22 13.01
CA THR A 305 2.51 7.46 13.61
C THR A 305 1.67 8.68 13.23
N ILE A 306 1.33 8.85 11.95
CA ILE A 306 0.47 9.95 11.48
C ILE A 306 -0.91 9.90 12.17
N PHE A 307 -1.47 8.72 12.32
CA PHE A 307 -2.78 8.55 12.98
C PHE A 307 -2.72 8.87 14.48
N ALA A 308 -1.65 8.48 15.17
CA ALA A 308 -1.44 8.86 16.56
C ALA A 308 -1.37 10.40 16.74
N LEU A 309 -0.87 11.13 15.73
CA LEU A 309 -0.83 12.59 15.73
C LEU A 309 -2.20 13.25 15.48
N LYS A 310 -3.19 12.53 14.96
CA LYS A 310 -4.54 13.02 14.71
C LYS A 310 -5.51 12.66 15.82
N LYS A 311 -5.34 11.49 16.43
CA LYS A 311 -6.17 10.90 17.49
C LYS A 311 -7.67 11.19 17.29
N ASP A 312 -8.17 10.78 16.11
CA ASP A 312 -9.61 10.80 15.87
C ASP A 312 -10.26 9.77 16.80
N ASN A 313 -11.30 10.17 17.50
CA ASN A 313 -12.12 9.24 18.27
C ASN A 313 -12.71 8.23 17.28
N ALA A 314 -12.42 6.94 17.49
CA ALA A 314 -12.95 5.88 16.66
C ALA A 314 -14.48 5.96 16.64
N SER A 315 -15.08 6.05 15.45
CA SER A 315 -16.50 5.81 15.27
C SER A 315 -16.84 4.43 15.85
N PRO A 316 -17.96 4.26 16.55
CA PRO A 316 -18.38 2.96 17.06
C PRO A 316 -18.75 1.96 15.94
N ALA A 317 -18.59 2.31 14.68
CA ALA A 317 -18.86 1.46 13.53
C ALA A 317 -17.57 0.84 12.97
N ILE A 318 -17.62 -0.43 12.57
CA ILE A 318 -16.60 -1.06 11.74
C ILE A 318 -16.92 -0.80 10.28
N ASN A 319 -16.06 -0.03 9.61
CA ASN A 319 -16.15 0.27 8.19
C ASN A 319 -15.57 -0.91 7.38
N TRP A 320 -16.45 -1.79 6.89
CA TRP A 320 -16.06 -2.96 6.09
C TRP A 320 -15.85 -2.57 4.64
N CYS A 321 -14.69 -2.90 4.05
CA CYS A 321 -14.44 -2.66 2.63
C CYS A 321 -14.92 -3.83 1.77
N ALA A 322 -15.79 -3.55 0.79
CA ALA A 322 -16.36 -4.50 -0.15
C ALA A 322 -15.97 -4.16 -1.59
N VAL A 323 -15.56 -5.16 -2.39
CA VAL A 323 -15.05 -4.97 -3.75
C VAL A 323 -16.11 -5.32 -4.80
N GLY A 324 -16.55 -4.32 -5.56
CA GLY A 324 -17.55 -4.49 -6.62
C GLY A 324 -18.99 -4.48 -6.11
N HIS A 325 -19.94 -4.46 -7.05
CA HIS A 325 -21.35 -4.23 -6.75
C HIS A 325 -21.99 -5.33 -5.90
N ALA A 326 -21.67 -6.60 -6.17
CA ALA A 326 -22.30 -7.72 -5.48
C ALA A 326 -21.84 -7.81 -4.02
N GLU A 327 -20.54 -7.60 -3.74
CA GLU A 327 -20.04 -7.56 -2.35
C GLU A 327 -20.57 -6.35 -1.60
N THR A 328 -20.62 -5.19 -2.24
CA THR A 328 -21.21 -3.98 -1.62
C THR A 328 -22.68 -4.20 -1.27
N ALA A 329 -23.47 -4.79 -2.17
CA ALA A 329 -24.89 -5.07 -1.90
C ALA A 329 -25.07 -6.08 -0.75
N LYS A 330 -24.23 -7.12 -0.66
CA LYS A 330 -24.26 -8.04 0.49
C LYS A 330 -23.84 -7.34 1.79
N CYS A 331 -22.81 -6.46 1.72
CA CYS A 331 -22.38 -5.69 2.86
C CYS A 331 -23.48 -4.73 3.35
N ASP A 332 -24.21 -4.06 2.45
CA ASP A 332 -25.31 -3.19 2.81
C ASP A 332 -26.43 -3.97 3.54
N LYS A 333 -26.74 -5.19 3.08
CA LYS A 333 -27.66 -6.09 3.81
C LYS A 333 -27.10 -6.42 5.21
N TRP A 334 -25.80 -6.66 5.34
CA TRP A 334 -25.15 -6.89 6.64
C TRP A 334 -25.23 -5.65 7.53
N SER A 335 -24.93 -4.47 7.00
CA SER A 335 -25.02 -3.19 7.70
C SER A 335 -26.40 -2.98 8.34
N ILE A 336 -27.47 -3.19 7.56
CA ILE A 336 -28.86 -3.04 8.04
C ILE A 336 -29.16 -3.99 9.21
N ASN A 337 -28.63 -5.22 9.16
CA ASN A 337 -28.89 -6.26 10.17
C ASN A 337 -27.86 -6.28 11.31
N SER A 338 -26.79 -5.47 11.24
CA SER A 338 -25.68 -5.49 12.20
C SER A 338 -25.94 -4.65 13.46
N PHE A 339 -26.87 -3.71 13.40
CA PHE A 339 -27.08 -2.74 14.47
C PHE A 339 -27.59 -3.40 15.77
N ASP A 340 -26.92 -3.10 16.89
CA ASP A 340 -27.33 -3.47 18.24
C ASP A 340 -27.43 -2.24 19.12
N GLU A 341 -28.65 -1.97 19.58
CA GLU A 341 -28.96 -0.88 20.54
C GLU A 341 -28.21 -1.03 21.87
N LYS A 342 -27.85 -2.27 22.27
CA LYS A 342 -27.23 -2.53 23.58
C LYS A 342 -25.70 -2.27 23.57
N ASN A 343 -25.03 -2.60 22.48
CA ASN A 343 -23.58 -2.52 22.37
C ASN A 343 -23.09 -1.37 21.48
N GLY A 344 -24.01 -0.74 20.71
CA GLY A 344 -23.72 0.42 19.87
C GLY A 344 -22.85 0.14 18.63
N PHE A 345 -22.37 -1.10 18.45
CA PHE A 345 -21.54 -1.46 17.31
C PHE A 345 -22.38 -1.76 16.07
N ARG A 346 -21.93 -1.28 14.92
CA ARG A 346 -22.54 -1.58 13.62
C ARG A 346 -21.47 -1.79 12.57
N ILE A 347 -21.85 -2.43 11.46
CA ILE A 347 -21.06 -2.51 10.25
C ILE A 347 -21.50 -1.38 9.32
N GLU A 348 -20.54 -0.63 8.79
CA GLU A 348 -20.74 0.30 7.69
C GLU A 348 -19.99 -0.20 6.46
N CYS A 349 -20.55 0.03 5.27
CA CYS A 349 -20.01 -0.53 4.03
C CYS A 349 -19.30 0.55 3.22
N ILE A 350 -18.03 0.29 2.93
CA ILE A 350 -17.21 1.14 2.09
C ILE A 350 -16.93 0.39 0.78
N SER A 351 -17.32 0.98 -0.34
CA SER A 351 -17.05 0.39 -1.64
C SER A 351 -15.60 0.61 -2.08
N GLY A 352 -14.92 -0.47 -2.47
CA GLY A 352 -13.59 -0.45 -3.07
C GLY A 352 -13.63 -0.86 -4.55
N GLN A 353 -12.69 -0.35 -5.32
CA GLN A 353 -12.56 -0.68 -6.75
C GLN A 353 -11.75 -1.96 -6.98
N SER A 354 -10.85 -2.29 -6.06
CA SER A 354 -10.04 -3.51 -6.03
C SER A 354 -9.67 -3.84 -4.58
N ILE A 355 -9.05 -4.99 -4.38
CA ILE A 355 -8.53 -5.39 -3.06
C ILE A 355 -7.42 -4.43 -2.61
N GLU A 356 -6.54 -4.01 -3.51
CA GLU A 356 -5.48 -3.04 -3.24
C GLU A 356 -6.05 -1.67 -2.84
N ASP A 357 -7.13 -1.22 -3.50
CA ASP A 357 -7.85 -0.01 -3.10
C ASP A 357 -8.42 -0.15 -1.69
N CYS A 358 -9.01 -1.30 -1.36
CA CYS A 358 -9.50 -1.59 -0.01
C CYS A 358 -8.38 -1.63 1.03
N ILE A 359 -7.24 -2.28 0.75
CA ILE A 359 -6.05 -2.25 1.62
C ILE A 359 -5.60 -0.80 1.85
N GLY A 360 -5.53 0.00 0.79
CA GLY A 360 -5.24 1.43 0.88
C GLY A 360 -6.26 2.18 1.75
N LYS A 361 -7.56 1.93 1.58
CA LYS A 361 -8.63 2.54 2.41
C LYS A 361 -8.51 2.15 3.89
N ILE A 362 -8.17 0.89 4.20
CA ILE A 362 -7.93 0.45 5.58
C ILE A 362 -6.73 1.20 6.18
N MET A 363 -5.66 1.35 5.42
CA MET A 363 -4.50 2.12 5.87
C MET A 363 -4.81 3.61 6.08
N ARG A 364 -5.69 4.19 5.26
CA ARG A 364 -6.13 5.61 5.38
C ARG A 364 -7.21 5.84 6.43
N LYS A 365 -7.68 4.78 7.11
CA LYS A 365 -8.84 4.81 8.03
C LYS A 365 -10.19 5.17 7.36
N GLU A 366 -10.27 5.04 6.06
CA GLU A 366 -11.52 5.16 5.31
C GLU A 366 -12.34 3.86 5.41
N ALA A 367 -11.67 2.75 5.70
CA ALA A 367 -12.23 1.46 6.08
C ALA A 367 -11.44 0.84 7.23
N ASP A 368 -11.96 -0.19 7.88
CA ASP A 368 -11.32 -0.82 9.03
C ASP A 368 -10.92 -2.26 8.79
N ALA A 369 -11.67 -3.00 8.00
CA ALA A 369 -11.40 -4.42 7.76
C ALA A 369 -11.92 -4.91 6.41
N MET A 370 -11.35 -6.02 5.93
CA MET A 370 -11.85 -6.83 4.83
C MET A 370 -11.35 -8.28 4.96
N ALA A 371 -12.06 -9.23 4.34
CA ALA A 371 -11.57 -10.61 4.21
C ALA A 371 -10.80 -10.78 2.90
N VAL A 372 -9.62 -11.41 2.96
CA VAL A 372 -8.72 -11.59 1.83
C VAL A 372 -8.06 -12.97 1.83
N ASP A 373 -7.57 -13.42 0.68
CA ASP A 373 -6.81 -14.68 0.59
C ASP A 373 -5.33 -14.49 1.00
N GLY A 374 -4.57 -15.58 1.09
CA GLY A 374 -3.18 -15.57 1.55
C GLY A 374 -2.26 -14.66 0.74
N GLY A 375 -2.48 -14.50 -0.59
CA GLY A 375 -1.70 -13.59 -1.42
C GLY A 375 -1.90 -12.14 -1.01
N GLN A 376 -3.14 -11.76 -0.75
CA GLN A 376 -3.47 -10.43 -0.27
C GLN A 376 -3.13 -10.24 1.21
N VAL A 377 -3.17 -11.31 2.04
CA VAL A 377 -2.62 -11.23 3.43
C VAL A 377 -1.14 -10.89 3.40
N TYR A 378 -0.36 -11.48 2.46
CA TYR A 378 1.04 -11.14 2.30
C TYR A 378 1.24 -9.65 1.94
N ILE A 379 0.49 -9.14 0.95
CA ILE A 379 0.53 -7.72 0.54
C ILE A 379 0.10 -6.81 1.69
N ALA A 380 -1.03 -7.10 2.32
CA ALA A 380 -1.53 -6.35 3.46
C ALA A 380 -0.54 -6.33 4.63
N GLY A 381 0.11 -7.47 4.92
CA GLY A 381 1.14 -7.61 5.94
C GLY A 381 2.41 -6.82 5.63
N LYS A 382 2.84 -6.78 4.36
CA LYS A 382 3.95 -5.89 3.93
C LYS A 382 3.60 -4.41 4.11
N CYS A 383 2.32 -4.06 3.99
CA CYS A 383 1.79 -2.73 4.29
C CYS A 383 1.52 -2.52 5.80
N GLY A 384 1.78 -3.56 6.67
CA GLY A 384 1.70 -3.57 8.13
C GLY A 384 0.30 -3.74 8.70
N LEU A 385 -0.65 -4.16 7.88
CA LEU A 385 -1.90 -4.70 8.39
C LEU A 385 -1.64 -6.06 9.04
N VAL A 386 -2.51 -6.45 9.95
CA VAL A 386 -2.41 -7.72 10.67
C VAL A 386 -3.61 -8.60 10.39
N PRO A 387 -3.44 -9.93 10.31
CA PRO A 387 -4.57 -10.86 10.29
C PRO A 387 -5.23 -10.87 11.68
N ALA A 388 -6.52 -10.57 11.73
CA ALA A 388 -7.29 -10.52 12.97
C ALA A 388 -8.08 -11.82 13.22
N MET A 389 -8.74 -12.32 12.18
CA MET A 389 -9.50 -13.56 12.22
C MET A 389 -9.25 -14.38 10.95
N VAL A 390 -9.52 -15.67 11.00
CA VAL A 390 -9.35 -16.62 9.90
C VAL A 390 -10.65 -17.41 9.68
N GLU A 391 -10.98 -17.66 8.40
CA GLU A 391 -12.13 -18.49 8.02
C GLU A 391 -11.86 -19.97 8.29
N GLN A 392 -12.83 -20.69 8.89
CA GLN A 392 -12.80 -22.13 9.11
C GLN A 392 -13.77 -22.82 8.15
N TYR A 393 -13.32 -23.87 7.47
CA TYR A 393 -14.11 -24.56 6.44
C TYR A 393 -14.62 -25.94 6.89
N ASP A 394 -14.02 -26.53 7.94
CA ASP A 394 -14.38 -27.85 8.47
C ASP A 394 -15.13 -27.75 9.81
N GLU A 395 -15.97 -28.75 10.10
CA GLU A 395 -16.78 -28.84 11.34
C GLU A 395 -16.07 -29.63 12.47
N GLY A 396 -14.72 -29.69 12.47
CA GLY A 396 -13.96 -30.48 13.45
C GLY A 396 -14.13 -30.01 14.90
N GLU A 397 -14.19 -30.97 15.85
CA GLU A 397 -14.47 -30.71 17.28
C GLU A 397 -13.38 -29.97 18.05
N GLU A 398 -12.18 -29.83 17.51
CA GLU A 398 -11.12 -29.00 18.08
C GLU A 398 -10.79 -27.86 17.13
N HIS A 399 -11.20 -26.66 17.51
CA HIS A 399 -10.84 -25.40 16.84
C HIS A 399 -9.35 -25.11 17.03
N ASN A 400 -8.48 -25.91 16.39
CA ASN A 400 -7.06 -25.65 16.37
C ASN A 400 -6.76 -24.72 15.20
N PHE A 401 -6.20 -23.54 15.49
CA PHE A 401 -5.78 -22.52 14.52
C PHE A 401 -4.93 -23.10 13.36
N ASP A 402 -4.16 -24.16 13.63
CA ASP A 402 -3.24 -24.78 12.67
C ASP A 402 -3.95 -25.63 11.59
N VAL A 403 -5.28 -25.83 11.66
CA VAL A 403 -6.06 -26.68 10.73
C VAL A 403 -6.77 -25.88 9.63
N SER A 404 -6.78 -24.54 9.71
CA SER A 404 -7.43 -23.69 8.71
C SER A 404 -6.60 -23.59 7.44
N ALA A 405 -6.71 -24.58 6.59
CA ALA A 405 -6.02 -24.64 5.30
C ALA A 405 -6.96 -25.15 4.20
N TYR A 406 -6.62 -24.84 2.95
CA TYR A 406 -7.29 -25.42 1.78
C TYR A 406 -6.25 -25.82 0.73
N TYR A 407 -6.66 -26.60 -0.26
CA TYR A 407 -5.75 -27.10 -1.30
C TYR A 407 -5.92 -26.28 -2.57
N ALA A 408 -4.82 -25.76 -3.11
CA ALA A 408 -4.78 -25.20 -4.45
C ALA A 408 -4.71 -26.33 -5.46
N VAL A 409 -5.60 -26.34 -6.44
CA VAL A 409 -5.73 -27.42 -7.43
C VAL A 409 -5.82 -26.87 -8.85
N ALA A 410 -5.36 -27.67 -9.82
CA ALA A 410 -5.59 -27.46 -11.24
C ALA A 410 -6.67 -28.44 -11.72
N VAL A 411 -7.78 -27.90 -12.21
CA VAL A 411 -8.94 -28.66 -12.70
C VAL A 411 -8.94 -28.63 -14.22
N VAL A 412 -9.19 -29.79 -14.83
CA VAL A 412 -9.39 -29.94 -16.27
C VAL A 412 -10.60 -30.86 -16.54
N HIS A 413 -11.15 -30.82 -17.76
CA HIS A 413 -12.12 -31.84 -18.19
C HIS A 413 -11.50 -33.24 -18.18
N LYS A 414 -12.26 -34.25 -17.75
CA LYS A 414 -11.78 -35.62 -17.58
C LYS A 414 -11.15 -36.16 -18.86
N ASP A 415 -11.78 -35.90 -20.00
CA ASP A 415 -11.40 -36.42 -21.32
C ASP A 415 -10.39 -35.52 -22.07
N SER A 416 -9.86 -34.46 -21.45
CA SER A 416 -8.96 -33.51 -22.08
C SER A 416 -7.60 -34.09 -22.48
N GLY A 417 -7.17 -35.21 -21.91
CA GLY A 417 -5.84 -35.79 -22.10
C GLY A 417 -4.71 -34.94 -21.49
N LEU A 418 -5.02 -33.83 -20.80
CA LEU A 418 -4.03 -32.91 -20.22
C LEU A 418 -3.39 -33.50 -18.97
N THR A 419 -2.09 -33.22 -18.84
CA THR A 419 -1.27 -33.45 -17.64
C THR A 419 -0.61 -32.15 -17.22
N TRP A 420 -0.01 -32.09 -16.03
CA TRP A 420 0.71 -30.92 -15.56
C TRP A 420 1.83 -30.50 -16.54
N GLU A 421 2.59 -31.47 -17.05
CA GLU A 421 3.71 -31.26 -17.95
C GLU A 421 3.28 -30.79 -19.35
N SER A 422 2.03 -31.07 -19.76
CA SER A 422 1.50 -30.70 -21.09
C SER A 422 0.82 -29.32 -21.13
N LEU A 423 0.82 -28.55 -20.02
CA LEU A 423 0.15 -27.25 -19.92
C LEU A 423 0.83 -26.12 -20.71
N LYS A 424 2.10 -26.26 -21.06
CA LYS A 424 2.83 -25.23 -21.80
C LYS A 424 2.14 -24.93 -23.15
N GLY A 425 1.90 -23.64 -23.42
CA GLY A 425 1.24 -23.16 -24.64
C GLY A 425 -0.28 -23.37 -24.67
N ARG A 426 -0.87 -23.91 -23.59
CA ARG A 426 -2.32 -24.06 -23.43
C ARG A 426 -3.00 -22.76 -23.00
N THR A 427 -4.31 -22.84 -22.85
CA THR A 427 -5.14 -21.72 -22.36
C THR A 427 -5.56 -21.95 -20.91
N SER A 428 -5.59 -20.89 -20.10
CA SER A 428 -5.82 -21.02 -18.66
C SER A 428 -6.82 -20.02 -18.08
N CYS A 429 -7.46 -20.43 -17.00
CA CYS A 429 -8.43 -19.66 -16.25
C CYS A 429 -7.97 -19.50 -14.79
N HIS A 430 -7.85 -18.26 -14.36
CA HIS A 430 -7.33 -17.90 -13.03
C HIS A 430 -8.37 -17.12 -12.24
N THR A 431 -8.32 -17.22 -10.91
CA THR A 431 -9.28 -16.51 -10.04
C THR A 431 -9.11 -14.99 -10.06
N ALA A 432 -7.88 -14.53 -10.06
CA ALA A 432 -7.37 -13.19 -10.35
C ALA A 432 -5.86 -13.17 -10.14
N VAL A 433 -5.18 -12.20 -10.73
CA VAL A 433 -3.75 -11.94 -10.47
C VAL A 433 -3.53 -11.66 -8.98
N GLY A 434 -2.45 -12.18 -8.40
CA GLY A 434 -2.08 -12.00 -7.00
C GLY A 434 -2.82 -12.89 -5.99
N ARG A 435 -3.84 -13.66 -6.40
CA ARG A 435 -4.58 -14.58 -5.51
C ARG A 435 -3.87 -15.93 -5.36
N THR A 436 -3.92 -16.49 -4.15
CA THR A 436 -3.14 -17.65 -3.75
C THR A 436 -3.32 -18.85 -4.67
N ALA A 437 -4.49 -19.52 -4.63
CA ALA A 437 -4.70 -20.78 -5.35
C ALA A 437 -4.82 -20.62 -6.86
N GLY A 438 -5.38 -19.50 -7.30
CA GLY A 438 -5.64 -19.28 -8.72
C GLY A 438 -4.48 -18.63 -9.49
N TRP A 439 -3.50 -18.07 -8.81
CA TRP A 439 -2.40 -17.36 -9.46
C TRP A 439 -1.02 -17.64 -8.83
N ASN A 440 -0.83 -17.29 -7.54
CA ASN A 440 0.50 -17.31 -6.94
C ASN A 440 1.11 -18.71 -6.90
N ILE A 441 0.32 -19.71 -6.47
CA ILE A 441 0.79 -21.10 -6.42
C ILE A 441 1.07 -21.67 -7.81
N PRO A 442 0.11 -21.67 -8.77
CA PRO A 442 0.39 -22.26 -10.07
C PRO A 442 1.51 -21.52 -10.81
N MET A 443 1.51 -20.20 -10.81
CA MET A 443 2.54 -19.42 -11.52
C MET A 443 3.90 -19.53 -10.84
N GLY A 444 3.95 -19.60 -9.51
CA GLY A 444 5.17 -19.81 -8.74
C GLY A 444 5.80 -21.16 -9.01
N LEU A 445 5.01 -22.24 -9.03
CA LEU A 445 5.49 -23.60 -9.37
C LEU A 445 5.98 -23.65 -10.83
N ILE A 446 5.20 -23.16 -11.78
CA ILE A 446 5.59 -23.09 -13.19
C ILE A 446 6.88 -22.30 -13.34
N HIS A 447 7.03 -21.18 -12.67
CA HIS A 447 8.26 -20.36 -12.73
C HIS A 447 9.47 -21.09 -12.12
N GLN A 448 9.30 -21.80 -11.00
CA GLN A 448 10.36 -22.60 -10.40
C GLN A 448 10.85 -23.72 -11.34
N GLU A 449 9.92 -24.37 -12.05
CA GLU A 449 10.21 -25.49 -12.94
C GLU A 449 10.77 -25.03 -14.30
N THR A 450 10.23 -23.94 -14.87
CA THR A 450 10.48 -23.59 -16.28
C THR A 450 11.19 -22.25 -16.50
N ARG A 451 11.12 -21.34 -15.53
CA ARG A 451 11.54 -19.93 -15.64
C ARG A 451 10.92 -19.17 -16.83
N ASP A 452 9.78 -19.66 -17.35
CA ASP A 452 9.09 -19.11 -18.52
C ASP A 452 7.97 -18.17 -18.10
N SER A 453 8.10 -16.89 -18.39
CA SER A 453 7.09 -15.85 -18.08
C SER A 453 5.91 -15.82 -19.05
N LYS A 454 5.98 -16.57 -20.17
CA LYS A 454 4.92 -16.69 -21.19
C LYS A 454 4.46 -18.14 -21.36
N TYR A 455 4.27 -18.82 -20.26
CA TYR A 455 3.97 -20.23 -20.23
C TYR A 455 2.64 -20.60 -20.92
N PHE A 456 1.58 -19.82 -20.69
CA PHE A 456 0.29 -19.98 -21.33
C PHE A 456 0.19 -19.12 -22.60
N ASN A 457 -0.51 -19.63 -23.62
CA ASN A 457 -0.76 -18.87 -24.86
C ASN A 457 -1.72 -17.70 -24.58
N GLU A 458 -2.90 -18.00 -24.05
CA GLU A 458 -3.90 -17.03 -23.64
C GLU A 458 -4.52 -17.40 -22.30
N SER A 459 -4.98 -16.41 -21.54
CA SER A 459 -5.56 -16.64 -20.22
C SER A 459 -6.73 -15.69 -19.95
N CYS A 460 -7.57 -16.06 -18.99
CA CYS A 460 -8.31 -15.09 -18.22
C CYS A 460 -7.73 -15.02 -16.82
N ALA A 461 -7.01 -13.93 -16.54
CA ALA A 461 -6.45 -13.61 -15.22
C ALA A 461 -6.94 -12.20 -14.83
N PRO A 462 -8.14 -12.08 -14.21
CA PRO A 462 -8.69 -10.79 -13.81
C PRO A 462 -7.70 -9.97 -12.99
N GLY A 463 -7.53 -8.68 -13.32
CA GLY A 463 -6.52 -7.81 -12.72
C GLY A 463 -5.23 -7.66 -13.54
N ALA A 464 -5.01 -8.46 -14.59
CA ALA A 464 -3.93 -8.26 -15.53
C ALA A 464 -4.22 -7.07 -16.48
N ASP A 465 -3.20 -6.66 -17.25
CA ASP A 465 -3.38 -5.62 -18.28
C ASP A 465 -4.45 -6.08 -19.30
N PRO A 466 -5.55 -5.33 -19.50
CA PRO A 466 -6.62 -5.67 -20.42
C PRO A 466 -6.17 -5.92 -21.88
N LYS A 467 -5.01 -5.41 -22.26
CA LYS A 467 -4.43 -5.60 -23.61
C LYS A 467 -3.48 -6.80 -23.70
N SER A 468 -3.20 -7.46 -22.58
CA SER A 468 -2.29 -8.61 -22.55
C SER A 468 -2.97 -9.92 -22.90
N SER A 469 -2.19 -10.95 -23.27
CA SER A 469 -2.69 -12.32 -23.45
C SER A 469 -3.31 -12.91 -22.19
N LEU A 470 -2.99 -12.38 -21.01
CA LEU A 470 -3.58 -12.77 -19.72
C LEU A 470 -5.04 -12.35 -19.54
N CYS A 471 -5.51 -11.38 -20.35
CA CYS A 471 -6.90 -10.92 -20.37
C CYS A 471 -7.67 -11.34 -21.63
N ALA A 472 -7.03 -12.06 -22.54
CA ALA A 472 -7.62 -12.40 -23.85
C ALA A 472 -8.95 -13.17 -23.71
N LEU A 473 -9.02 -14.09 -22.76
CA LEU A 473 -10.17 -14.98 -22.53
C LEU A 473 -11.22 -14.42 -21.57
N CYS A 474 -10.96 -13.30 -20.88
CA CYS A 474 -11.93 -12.68 -19.99
C CYS A 474 -13.12 -12.10 -20.76
N ALA A 475 -14.31 -12.15 -20.17
CA ALA A 475 -15.56 -11.80 -20.84
C ALA A 475 -16.15 -10.44 -20.43
N GLY A 476 -15.76 -9.91 -19.23
CA GLY A 476 -16.49 -8.81 -18.63
C GLY A 476 -17.89 -9.25 -18.14
N SER A 477 -18.72 -8.31 -17.74
CA SER A 477 -20.12 -8.58 -17.33
C SER A 477 -21.15 -7.94 -18.26
N GLY A 478 -20.71 -7.25 -19.31
CA GLY A 478 -21.57 -6.43 -20.15
C GLY A 478 -22.03 -5.12 -19.47
N LYS A 479 -21.56 -4.84 -18.25
CA LYS A 479 -21.88 -3.62 -17.49
C LYS A 479 -20.74 -2.62 -17.66
N LEU A 480 -21.08 -1.35 -17.84
CA LEU A 480 -20.11 -0.25 -17.79
C LEU A 480 -19.89 0.16 -16.35
N VAL A 481 -18.66 0.04 -15.85
CA VAL A 481 -18.26 0.50 -14.52
C VAL A 481 -17.37 1.73 -14.68
N GLY A 482 -17.85 2.88 -14.18
CA GLY A 482 -17.16 4.15 -14.41
C GLY A 482 -17.02 4.53 -15.89
N GLY A 483 -18.00 4.16 -16.75
CA GLY A 483 -18.00 4.45 -18.19
C GLY A 483 -17.10 3.56 -19.05
N LYS A 484 -16.44 2.54 -18.46
CA LYS A 484 -15.58 1.57 -19.16
C LYS A 484 -16.12 0.15 -19.01
N GLU A 485 -15.88 -0.69 -20.01
CA GLU A 485 -16.19 -2.11 -19.94
C GLU A 485 -15.41 -2.79 -18.81
N ALA A 486 -16.09 -3.66 -18.05
CA ALA A 486 -15.50 -4.34 -16.88
C ALA A 486 -14.61 -5.55 -17.25
N LYS A 487 -14.26 -5.73 -18.52
CA LYS A 487 -13.44 -6.86 -18.99
C LYS A 487 -12.10 -6.92 -18.25
N CYS A 488 -11.81 -8.09 -17.71
CA CYS A 488 -10.58 -8.40 -16.95
C CYS A 488 -10.40 -7.59 -15.65
N LYS A 489 -11.48 -7.06 -15.08
CA LYS A 489 -11.42 -6.38 -13.79
C LYS A 489 -11.26 -7.39 -12.65
N ALA A 490 -10.44 -7.09 -11.65
CA ALA A 490 -10.26 -7.94 -10.46
C ALA A 490 -11.41 -7.77 -9.45
N SER A 491 -12.64 -7.95 -9.90
CA SER A 491 -13.85 -7.86 -9.10
C SER A 491 -14.97 -8.71 -9.68
N SER A 492 -16.09 -8.88 -8.97
CA SER A 492 -17.31 -9.57 -9.44
C SER A 492 -17.97 -8.91 -10.68
N ASP A 493 -17.47 -7.77 -11.13
CA ASP A 493 -17.87 -7.16 -12.40
C ASP A 493 -17.27 -7.89 -13.63
N GLU A 494 -16.23 -8.73 -13.44
CA GLU A 494 -15.74 -9.68 -14.45
C GLU A 494 -16.42 -11.04 -14.22
N LEU A 495 -17.03 -11.58 -15.28
CA LEU A 495 -17.78 -12.85 -15.24
C LEU A 495 -16.94 -14.03 -14.75
N TYR A 496 -15.66 -14.04 -15.10
CA TYR A 496 -14.72 -15.12 -14.79
C TYR A 496 -13.86 -14.84 -13.55
N TYR A 497 -14.20 -13.83 -12.76
CA TYR A 497 -13.53 -13.53 -11.50
C TYR A 497 -13.84 -14.55 -10.40
N GLY A 498 -12.86 -14.83 -9.56
CA GLY A 498 -12.99 -15.70 -8.38
C GLY A 498 -13.05 -17.20 -8.73
N TYR A 499 -13.30 -18.03 -7.73
CA TYR A 499 -13.24 -19.49 -7.90
C TYR A 499 -14.30 -20.01 -8.88
N ALA A 500 -15.56 -19.65 -8.66
CA ALA A 500 -16.65 -20.04 -9.55
C ALA A 500 -16.47 -19.45 -10.96
N GLY A 501 -15.96 -18.22 -11.06
CA GLY A 501 -15.68 -17.58 -12.34
C GLY A 501 -14.57 -18.26 -13.13
N ALA A 502 -13.47 -18.64 -12.49
CA ALA A 502 -12.39 -19.39 -13.14
C ALA A 502 -12.86 -20.79 -13.61
N LEU A 503 -13.67 -21.48 -12.80
CA LEU A 503 -14.30 -22.75 -13.22
C LEU A 503 -15.21 -22.52 -14.43
N ARG A 504 -16.05 -21.48 -14.39
CA ARG A 504 -16.95 -21.11 -15.49
C ARG A 504 -16.21 -20.81 -16.78
N CYS A 505 -15.10 -20.09 -16.72
CA CYS A 505 -14.22 -19.82 -17.86
C CYS A 505 -13.78 -21.10 -18.57
N MET A 506 -13.40 -22.13 -17.81
CA MET A 506 -13.02 -23.43 -18.36
C MET A 506 -14.25 -24.20 -18.91
N VAL A 507 -15.34 -24.24 -18.17
CA VAL A 507 -16.58 -24.94 -18.58
C VAL A 507 -17.18 -24.36 -19.86
N GLU A 508 -17.13 -23.05 -20.03
CA GLU A 508 -17.55 -22.34 -21.24
C GLU A 508 -16.54 -22.45 -22.40
N GLY A 509 -15.49 -23.27 -22.25
CA GLY A 509 -14.51 -23.59 -23.28
C GLY A 509 -13.55 -22.43 -23.62
N LYS A 510 -13.40 -21.45 -22.72
CA LYS A 510 -12.45 -20.35 -22.93
C LYS A 510 -11.02 -20.79 -22.58
N GLY A 511 -10.84 -21.49 -21.48
CA GLY A 511 -9.56 -22.06 -21.07
C GLY A 511 -9.64 -23.57 -20.93
N GLU A 512 -8.49 -24.24 -21.02
CA GLU A 512 -8.37 -25.70 -20.94
C GLU A 512 -8.11 -26.17 -19.49
N VAL A 513 -7.59 -25.30 -18.61
CA VAL A 513 -7.32 -25.56 -17.20
C VAL A 513 -7.83 -24.42 -16.34
N ALA A 514 -8.42 -24.75 -15.19
CA ALA A 514 -8.82 -23.77 -14.17
C ALA A 514 -8.02 -23.99 -12.88
N PHE A 515 -7.41 -22.92 -12.38
CA PHE A 515 -6.68 -22.90 -11.11
C PHE A 515 -7.59 -22.35 -10.00
N VAL A 516 -7.98 -23.23 -9.07
CA VAL A 516 -9.02 -22.97 -8.07
C VAL A 516 -8.70 -23.67 -6.73
N LYS A 517 -9.59 -23.51 -5.72
CA LYS A 517 -9.52 -24.30 -4.49
C LYS A 517 -10.22 -25.65 -4.68
N HIS A 518 -9.84 -26.65 -3.89
CA HIS A 518 -10.33 -28.03 -3.99
C HIS A 518 -11.86 -28.17 -3.90
N THR A 519 -12.55 -27.31 -3.14
CA THR A 519 -14.01 -27.36 -2.98
C THR A 519 -14.78 -26.78 -4.17
N THR A 520 -14.10 -26.06 -5.10
CA THR A 520 -14.77 -25.27 -6.14
C THR A 520 -15.66 -26.10 -7.06
N VAL A 521 -15.21 -27.29 -7.50
CA VAL A 521 -16.05 -28.15 -8.34
C VAL A 521 -17.25 -28.65 -7.57
N GLN A 522 -17.07 -29.13 -6.34
CA GLN A 522 -18.14 -29.64 -5.49
C GLN A 522 -19.19 -28.60 -5.13
N GLU A 523 -18.79 -27.33 -5.00
CA GLU A 523 -19.68 -26.20 -4.71
C GLU A 523 -20.53 -25.78 -5.93
N ASN A 524 -20.10 -26.12 -7.14
CA ASN A 524 -20.73 -25.67 -8.39
C ASN A 524 -21.30 -26.79 -9.27
N ALA A 525 -21.04 -28.07 -8.99
CA ALA A 525 -21.54 -29.21 -9.73
C ALA A 525 -22.64 -29.98 -8.96
N ASP A 526 -23.18 -31.00 -9.58
CA ASP A 526 -24.17 -31.96 -9.00
C ASP A 526 -25.41 -31.26 -8.42
N GLY A 527 -25.88 -30.21 -9.10
CA GLY A 527 -27.09 -29.45 -8.71
C GLY A 527 -26.89 -28.41 -7.61
N LYS A 528 -25.65 -28.23 -7.10
CA LYS A 528 -25.35 -27.27 -6.04
C LYS A 528 -25.00 -25.86 -6.56
N GLY A 529 -24.70 -25.74 -7.85
CA GLY A 529 -24.22 -24.52 -8.48
C GLY A 529 -25.33 -23.56 -8.91
N PRO A 530 -24.94 -22.35 -9.34
CA PRO A 530 -25.83 -21.37 -9.95
C PRO A 530 -26.33 -21.88 -11.33
N GLN A 531 -27.28 -21.15 -11.92
CA GLN A 531 -27.95 -21.55 -13.16
C GLN A 531 -26.99 -21.92 -14.30
N TRP A 532 -25.86 -21.22 -14.49
CA TRP A 532 -24.87 -21.52 -15.53
C TRP A 532 -24.20 -22.89 -15.30
N ALA A 533 -24.22 -23.41 -14.10
CA ALA A 533 -23.61 -24.69 -13.69
C ALA A 533 -24.62 -25.82 -13.49
N SER A 534 -25.91 -25.62 -13.82
CA SER A 534 -27.02 -26.54 -13.52
C SER A 534 -26.87 -27.96 -14.13
N GLY A 535 -26.09 -28.07 -15.21
CA GLY A 535 -25.84 -29.36 -15.89
C GLY A 535 -24.49 -29.99 -15.56
N LEU A 536 -23.65 -29.36 -14.71
CA LEU A 536 -22.32 -29.86 -14.42
C LEU A 536 -22.37 -31.06 -13.45
N LYS A 537 -21.58 -32.08 -13.75
CA LYS A 537 -21.32 -33.21 -12.87
C LYS A 537 -19.86 -33.16 -12.42
N SER A 538 -19.60 -33.34 -11.14
CA SER A 538 -18.23 -33.43 -10.61
C SER A 538 -17.39 -34.50 -11.29
N ALA A 539 -18.03 -35.60 -11.73
CA ALA A 539 -17.40 -36.68 -12.46
C ALA A 539 -16.89 -36.33 -13.86
N ASP A 540 -17.29 -35.15 -14.44
CA ASP A 540 -16.82 -34.67 -15.74
C ASP A 540 -15.44 -33.99 -15.66
N PHE A 541 -14.91 -33.87 -14.46
CA PHE A 541 -13.65 -33.20 -14.18
C PHE A 541 -12.63 -34.11 -13.49
N LYS A 542 -11.36 -33.76 -13.61
CA LYS A 542 -10.25 -34.36 -12.86
C LYS A 542 -9.26 -33.30 -12.41
N LEU A 543 -8.45 -33.67 -11.41
CA LEU A 543 -7.29 -32.88 -10.98
C LEU A 543 -6.06 -33.29 -11.77
N ILE A 544 -5.20 -32.32 -12.06
CA ILE A 544 -3.83 -32.55 -12.54
C ILE A 544 -2.84 -31.91 -11.59
N CYS A 545 -1.72 -32.57 -11.34
CA CYS A 545 -0.69 -32.14 -10.40
C CYS A 545 0.69 -32.65 -10.87
N PRO A 546 1.82 -32.15 -10.34
CA PRO A 546 3.17 -32.57 -10.73
C PRO A 546 3.42 -34.08 -10.62
N GLY A 547 2.61 -34.82 -9.88
CA GLY A 547 2.72 -36.28 -9.74
C GLY A 547 1.74 -37.10 -10.59
N GLY A 548 0.92 -36.45 -11.44
CA GLY A 548 -0.06 -37.13 -12.30
C GLY A 548 -1.45 -36.52 -12.29
N SER A 549 -2.48 -37.33 -12.32
CA SER A 549 -3.89 -36.91 -12.29
C SER A 549 -4.72 -37.74 -11.35
N ALA A 550 -5.79 -37.17 -10.79
CA ALA A 550 -6.68 -37.86 -9.86
C ALA A 550 -8.13 -37.34 -9.98
N GLU A 551 -9.07 -38.08 -9.41
CA GLU A 551 -10.46 -37.66 -9.26
C GLU A 551 -10.55 -36.42 -8.36
N ILE A 552 -11.60 -35.60 -8.52
CA ILE A 552 -11.81 -34.35 -7.78
C ILE A 552 -11.78 -34.56 -6.25
N SER A 553 -12.26 -35.71 -5.75
CA SER A 553 -12.25 -36.05 -4.32
C SER A 553 -10.86 -36.34 -3.75
N SER A 554 -9.88 -36.65 -4.59
CA SER A 554 -8.52 -37.05 -4.19
C SER A 554 -7.56 -35.85 -4.09
N TYR A 555 -8.06 -34.68 -3.77
CA TYR A 555 -7.27 -33.43 -3.66
C TYR A 555 -6.17 -33.48 -2.59
N SER A 556 -6.34 -34.31 -1.55
CA SER A 556 -5.31 -34.48 -0.52
C SER A 556 -4.01 -35.10 -1.05
N THR A 557 -4.09 -35.89 -2.14
CA THR A 557 -2.94 -36.53 -2.79
C THR A 557 -2.56 -35.90 -4.12
N CYS A 558 -3.49 -35.17 -4.77
CA CYS A 558 -3.22 -34.46 -6.03
C CYS A 558 -3.64 -32.98 -5.91
N HIS A 559 -2.73 -32.15 -5.46
CA HIS A 559 -2.85 -30.71 -5.32
C HIS A 559 -1.55 -30.00 -5.66
N LEU A 560 -1.59 -28.69 -5.84
CA LEU A 560 -0.43 -27.86 -6.12
C LEU A 560 0.26 -27.40 -4.82
N ALA A 561 -0.53 -27.04 -3.81
CA ALA A 561 -0.06 -26.70 -2.47
C ALA A 561 -1.20 -26.74 -1.45
N VAL A 562 -0.84 -26.92 -0.19
CA VAL A 562 -1.69 -26.61 0.96
C VAL A 562 -1.50 -25.14 1.30
N VAL A 563 -2.57 -24.37 1.39
CA VAL A 563 -2.52 -22.91 1.55
C VAL A 563 -3.33 -22.44 2.75
N PRO A 564 -2.92 -21.33 3.41
CA PRO A 564 -3.67 -20.78 4.52
C PRO A 564 -5.08 -20.38 4.09
N ALA A 565 -6.04 -20.52 5.01
CA ALA A 565 -7.41 -20.04 4.80
C ALA A 565 -7.45 -18.52 4.63
N HIS A 566 -8.58 -18.03 4.12
CA HIS A 566 -8.81 -16.57 4.03
C HIS A 566 -8.82 -15.95 5.42
N ALA A 567 -8.30 -14.76 5.52
CA ALA A 567 -8.23 -14.04 6.78
C ALA A 567 -8.80 -12.62 6.67
N ILE A 568 -9.29 -12.13 7.78
CA ILE A 568 -9.70 -10.74 7.93
C ILE A 568 -8.47 -9.93 8.31
N VAL A 569 -8.13 -8.95 7.49
CA VAL A 569 -7.00 -8.02 7.73
C VAL A 569 -7.52 -6.68 8.22
N THR A 570 -6.76 -6.09 9.14
CA THR A 570 -7.07 -4.80 9.74
C THR A 570 -5.79 -4.10 10.22
N ARG A 571 -5.92 -2.85 10.65
CA ARG A 571 -4.82 -2.15 11.33
C ARG A 571 -4.56 -2.75 12.72
N PRO A 572 -3.30 -2.76 13.21
CA PRO A 572 -2.96 -3.31 14.52
C PRO A 572 -3.79 -2.74 15.67
N GLU A 573 -4.05 -1.41 15.66
CA GLU A 573 -4.83 -0.73 16.69
C GLU A 573 -6.32 -1.07 16.67
N MET A 574 -6.88 -1.46 15.51
CA MET A 574 -8.29 -1.84 15.36
C MET A 574 -8.56 -3.33 15.58
N ARG A 575 -7.49 -4.13 15.71
CA ARG A 575 -7.60 -5.59 15.76
C ARG A 575 -8.57 -6.08 16.84
N THR A 576 -8.44 -5.59 18.07
CA THR A 576 -9.28 -6.03 19.20
C THR A 576 -10.75 -5.70 18.96
N GLU A 577 -11.02 -4.53 18.41
CA GLU A 577 -12.37 -4.07 18.12
C GLU A 577 -13.00 -4.86 16.98
N VAL A 578 -12.25 -5.06 15.88
CA VAL A 578 -12.70 -5.90 14.74
C VAL A 578 -13.00 -7.34 15.19
N VAL A 579 -12.12 -7.94 16.00
CA VAL A 579 -12.34 -9.30 16.56
C VAL A 579 -13.59 -9.35 17.41
N SER A 580 -13.79 -8.37 18.30
CA SER A 580 -14.96 -8.31 19.19
C SER A 580 -16.27 -8.22 18.40
N VAL A 581 -16.32 -7.30 17.44
CA VAL A 581 -17.51 -7.10 16.58
C VAL A 581 -17.80 -8.34 15.75
N LEU A 582 -16.79 -8.94 15.10
CA LEU A 582 -17.00 -10.10 14.25
C LEU A 582 -17.41 -11.36 15.05
N LYS A 583 -16.90 -11.55 16.26
CA LYS A 583 -17.37 -12.62 17.17
C LYS A 583 -18.85 -12.45 17.50
N GLU A 584 -19.30 -11.26 17.77
CA GLU A 584 -20.71 -10.96 18.03
C GLU A 584 -21.56 -11.16 16.77
N GLN A 585 -21.12 -10.65 15.63
CA GLN A 585 -21.86 -10.74 14.37
C GLN A 585 -22.05 -12.19 13.91
N GLN A 586 -21.07 -13.07 14.06
CA GLN A 586 -21.23 -14.48 13.70
C GLN A 586 -22.20 -15.22 14.61
N VAL A 587 -22.26 -14.91 15.92
CA VAL A 587 -23.24 -15.51 16.85
C VAL A 587 -24.66 -15.05 16.50
N ARG A 588 -24.85 -13.79 16.10
CA ARG A 588 -26.14 -13.26 15.64
C ARG A 588 -26.58 -13.92 14.34
N ALA A 589 -25.67 -14.06 13.37
CA ALA A 589 -25.99 -14.70 12.09
C ALA A 589 -26.47 -16.16 12.22
N VAL A 590 -26.12 -16.84 13.31
CA VAL A 590 -26.64 -18.17 13.64
C VAL A 590 -28.06 -18.12 14.22
N ASN A 591 -28.39 -17.05 14.95
CA ASN A 591 -29.66 -16.91 15.68
C ASN A 591 -30.72 -16.11 14.93
N ASP A 592 -30.33 -15.31 13.94
CA ASP A 592 -31.22 -14.47 13.14
C ASP A 592 -31.23 -14.93 11.68
N PHE A 593 -32.39 -15.37 11.20
CA PHE A 593 -32.58 -15.86 9.83
C PHE A 593 -32.59 -14.73 8.77
N SER A 594 -32.50 -13.46 9.16
CA SER A 594 -32.61 -12.32 8.25
C SER A 594 -31.36 -12.05 7.43
N PHE A 595 -30.16 -12.38 7.94
CA PHE A 595 -28.90 -12.22 7.23
C PHE A 595 -27.98 -13.43 7.44
N LYS A 596 -27.51 -14.02 6.34
CA LYS A 596 -26.59 -15.16 6.34
C LYS A 596 -25.17 -14.70 6.02
N MET A 597 -24.36 -14.51 7.05
CA MET A 597 -22.99 -13.96 6.93
C MET A 597 -22.12 -14.75 5.94
N PHE A 598 -22.16 -16.07 5.98
CA PHE A 598 -21.32 -16.98 5.18
C PHE A 598 -22.03 -17.58 3.95
N GLN A 599 -23.18 -17.05 3.53
CA GLN A 599 -23.88 -17.46 2.32
C GLN A 599 -24.06 -16.29 1.37
N SER A 600 -23.97 -16.55 0.07
CA SER A 600 -24.14 -15.53 -0.97
C SER A 600 -25.38 -15.82 -1.79
N GLU A 601 -26.42 -14.97 -1.68
CA GLU A 601 -27.69 -15.13 -2.42
C GLU A 601 -27.56 -14.66 -3.88
N ASP A 602 -26.86 -13.54 -4.11
CA ASP A 602 -26.72 -12.88 -5.41
C ASP A 602 -25.31 -13.04 -6.01
N GLY A 603 -24.71 -14.22 -5.87
CA GLY A 603 -23.35 -14.48 -6.33
C GLY A 603 -22.74 -15.68 -5.63
N ARG A 604 -21.42 -15.69 -5.51
CA ARG A 604 -20.68 -16.74 -4.79
C ARG A 604 -19.49 -16.14 -4.07
N ASN A 605 -19.26 -16.58 -2.84
CA ASN A 605 -18.11 -16.20 -2.03
C ASN A 605 -17.98 -14.66 -1.85
N LEU A 606 -19.10 -13.99 -1.65
CA LEU A 606 -19.13 -12.54 -1.43
C LEU A 606 -18.81 -12.22 0.03
N LEU A 607 -17.91 -11.29 0.29
CA LEU A 607 -17.33 -10.91 1.58
C LEU A 607 -16.54 -12.05 2.24
N PHE A 608 -17.14 -13.22 2.40
CA PHE A 608 -16.57 -14.47 2.96
C PHE A 608 -16.80 -15.61 1.98
N LYS A 609 -16.09 -16.72 2.17
CA LYS A 609 -16.35 -17.93 1.40
C LYS A 609 -17.66 -18.60 1.84
N ASP A 610 -18.45 -19.07 0.88
CA ASP A 610 -19.71 -19.78 1.18
C ASP A 610 -19.47 -21.10 1.93
N SER A 611 -18.25 -21.65 1.88
CA SER A 611 -17.81 -22.81 2.66
C SER A 611 -17.44 -22.48 4.12
N THR A 612 -17.37 -21.23 4.48
CA THR A 612 -17.00 -20.80 5.85
C THR A 612 -18.04 -21.27 6.85
N LYS A 613 -17.59 -21.92 7.92
CA LYS A 613 -18.43 -22.39 9.03
C LYS A 613 -18.43 -21.38 10.18
N CYS A 614 -17.25 -20.84 10.49
CA CYS A 614 -17.06 -19.81 11.51
C CYS A 614 -15.78 -19.01 11.24
N LEU A 615 -15.62 -17.92 11.97
CA LEU A 615 -14.37 -17.14 12.07
C LEU A 615 -13.68 -17.47 13.37
N GLN A 616 -12.39 -17.75 13.31
CA GLN A 616 -11.56 -17.98 14.49
C GLN A 616 -10.55 -16.83 14.64
N GLU A 617 -10.29 -16.41 15.88
CA GLU A 617 -9.31 -15.37 16.15
C GLU A 617 -7.89 -15.87 15.88
N VAL A 618 -7.11 -15.10 15.12
CA VAL A 618 -5.67 -15.31 14.97
C VAL A 618 -4.97 -14.86 16.25
N PRO A 619 -4.04 -15.66 16.85
CA PRO A 619 -3.34 -15.22 18.05
C PRO A 619 -2.68 -13.85 17.88
N PRO A 620 -2.79 -12.92 18.85
CA PRO A 620 -2.26 -11.55 18.73
C PRO A 620 -0.74 -11.46 18.51
N THR A 621 -0.02 -12.49 18.92
CA THR A 621 1.43 -12.59 18.77
C THR A 621 1.86 -13.09 17.39
N LYS A 622 0.92 -13.61 16.58
CA LYS A 622 1.23 -14.23 15.29
C LYS A 622 1.34 -13.16 14.20
N SER A 623 2.53 -12.97 13.65
CA SER A 623 2.76 -12.09 12.50
C SER A 623 2.10 -12.64 11.22
N PHE A 624 1.93 -11.82 10.19
CA PHE A 624 1.40 -12.29 8.90
C PHE A 624 2.29 -13.37 8.25
N LYS A 625 3.61 -13.35 8.49
CA LYS A 625 4.54 -14.37 7.99
C LYS A 625 4.33 -15.71 8.68
N GLU A 626 4.19 -15.70 10.00
CA GLU A 626 3.90 -16.90 10.78
C GLU A 626 2.49 -17.44 10.47
N PHE A 627 1.54 -16.56 10.16
CA PHE A 627 0.21 -16.94 9.69
C PHE A 627 0.27 -17.68 8.34
N LEU A 628 1.02 -17.14 7.38
CA LEU A 628 1.13 -17.69 6.02
C LEU A 628 2.02 -18.95 5.95
N GLY A 629 2.97 -19.10 6.88
CA GLY A 629 3.97 -20.16 6.87
C GLY A 629 5.17 -19.85 5.97
N GLU A 630 6.33 -20.36 6.36
CA GLU A 630 7.62 -20.07 5.71
C GLU A 630 7.66 -20.48 4.23
N SER A 631 7.11 -21.64 3.88
CA SER A 631 7.08 -22.14 2.50
C SER A 631 6.31 -21.20 1.57
N TYR A 632 5.14 -20.72 2.02
CA TYR A 632 4.33 -19.80 1.22
C TYR A 632 4.98 -18.42 1.10
N VAL A 633 5.54 -17.91 2.19
CA VAL A 633 6.29 -16.65 2.18
C VAL A 633 7.48 -16.71 1.23
N ALA A 634 8.20 -17.84 1.18
CA ALA A 634 9.31 -18.04 0.24
C ALA A 634 8.84 -18.01 -1.23
N ILE A 635 7.69 -18.60 -1.56
CA ILE A 635 7.09 -18.50 -2.89
C ILE A 635 6.76 -17.04 -3.24
N MET A 636 6.13 -16.32 -2.32
CA MET A 636 5.78 -14.91 -2.52
C MET A 636 7.01 -14.02 -2.65
N ASP A 637 8.03 -14.23 -1.82
CA ASP A 637 9.29 -13.49 -1.92
C ASP A 637 9.99 -13.77 -3.27
N SER A 638 9.99 -15.02 -3.77
CA SER A 638 10.58 -15.37 -5.08
C SER A 638 9.85 -14.73 -6.26
N LEU A 639 8.53 -14.64 -6.21
CA LEU A 639 7.73 -13.95 -7.23
C LEU A 639 8.02 -12.44 -7.26
N HIS A 640 8.42 -11.85 -6.13
CA HIS A 640 8.79 -10.44 -6.02
C HIS A 640 10.27 -10.16 -6.32
N GLU A 641 11.18 -11.13 -6.12
CA GLU A 641 12.61 -10.99 -6.46
C GLU A 641 12.87 -10.98 -7.96
N CYS A 642 12.02 -11.60 -8.76
CA CYS A 642 12.12 -11.58 -10.23
C CYS A 642 11.94 -10.20 -10.88
N THR A 643 11.64 -9.15 -10.12
CA THR A 643 11.52 -7.76 -10.59
C THR A 643 12.86 -7.00 -10.61
N GLY A 644 13.96 -7.61 -10.22
CA GLY A 644 15.30 -6.99 -10.15
C GLY A 644 16.14 -7.02 -11.42
N SER A 645 15.71 -7.65 -12.52
CA SER A 645 16.49 -7.74 -13.75
C SER A 645 15.62 -7.70 -15.00
N ILE A 646 15.79 -6.59 -15.74
CA ILE A 646 15.50 -6.39 -17.17
C ILE A 646 14.01 -6.37 -17.60
N SER A 647 13.62 -5.18 -18.08
CA SER A 647 12.38 -4.77 -18.72
C SER A 647 11.13 -4.60 -17.83
N GLY A 648 10.83 -3.34 -17.53
CA GLY A 648 9.66 -2.80 -16.85
C GLY A 648 8.30 -3.37 -17.26
N LYS A 649 7.95 -4.53 -16.70
CA LYS A 649 6.56 -4.99 -16.58
C LYS A 649 6.45 -5.69 -15.23
N THR A 650 6.21 -4.89 -14.21
CA THR A 650 5.80 -5.37 -12.90
C THR A 650 4.40 -5.96 -13.02
N TYR A 651 4.26 -7.25 -12.77
CA TYR A 651 2.96 -7.87 -12.52
C TYR A 651 2.63 -7.63 -11.03
N LEU A 652 2.01 -6.53 -10.73
CA LEU A 652 1.14 -6.27 -9.59
C LEU A 652 -0.06 -5.49 -10.10
#